data_c8bccdb912e2cd8b320c95caf60a67fb
#
_entry.id   c8bccdb912e2cd8b320c95caf60a67fb
#
_cell.length_a   1.000
_cell.length_b   1.000
_cell.length_c   1.000
_cell.angle_alpha   90.00
_cell.angle_beta   90.00
_cell.angle_gamma   90.00
#
_symmetry.space_group_name_H-M   'P 1'
#
loop_
_entity.id
_entity.type
_entity.pdbx_description
1 polymer ?
#
loop_
_entity_poly.entity_id
_entity_poly.type
_entity_poly.pdbx_seq_one_letter_code
_entity_poly.pdbx_strand_id
1 'polypeptide(L)'
;MIPRIPVLLTALTLSAAANPAELAFTKFAGSDLAPSPACLAAAATGEVYVGVDLLGSLGKGPGKGRIVRLLDADHDGKADQHTAFADIDNPRGLLSFGDKLYVLHTLIPADTGVLTGMNLSVLEDKNRDGVADGPPKTLVRDISVAKHNQDRGADHTTNGIRMGIDGWIYIAVGDFGFVNAQGTDGTTLTMLGGGVVRVRPDGTEMEVYTHGLRNIYDVAIDPYLNLFTRGNTNDGGGWNVRFIHHIQSGQYGYPILFKNFTDEIIPALEDLGGGSGTGALFMDEAGWPEKYNQVPMMADWGRNQVYLHRLSPDGPSFTQKPEDFIGLSQPSDLDVDGSGRLYIAAWEGAGYKGNPERGFVQRVVPKGWTYKPFPDLAKLAPDALVKGLATRSATTRLATQQEILARGDQALAPALLALAKDSGNPLAARVAALFTYKQLLGAGANPALLELAAEPALAEFALRAAADRLKQNSSLPLAPFEKALASSKPRVQAAAAVALGRIGKKEAAEALLSIAKPPASAQAPAAAPKAPLFESGNLSGTGTAEIEISLVGVNNLYLVVEEGGNGNGGDHAGWFDPVLSHRDGKLVPLTQLKWKSATQGWGKTEINKAPNGEPLRRADGKPHTQGIGTHARSVIHYVIPGAMQKLKVTAGLCSTKNPDAVVNFRILAEPPAGTGSSNEGPHATPNPAVIVPHLAVHSLVTLRAIEECLAAVDSVSRDGALRALHLMHDPAVVDGLLAKHASATDPALKNKILTALARLYTKEAPYDGSWWWGTQPDTRGPYYKPILWAKSGEIEKRFRDLWASADTEQKAFLTHLANKHRMNLEGIGEVEKSGGRKEKTIGQISIENVMLALDDLKGNPAKGRELMKTQACAACHSIADGDPKRGPDLNRIGAALDREAIAEAILKPDAVIAESWVDVTTHDGTTHQGTLVEKSATQIVVRNIAGIPTTLKPAEVKEIKTSASTLMGPHLMDALTMEQFADIIAYLHSLK
;
A
#
# COMPACT_ATOMS: atom_id res chain seq x y z
N MET A 1 -34.50 54.34 4.65
CA MET A 1 -34.89 52.95 5.02
C MET A 1 -34.35 52.03 3.95
N ILE A 2 -33.23 51.34 4.25
CA ILE A 2 -32.64 50.33 3.40
C ILE A 2 -32.65 49.04 4.24
N PRO A 3 -33.22 47.96 3.76
CA PRO A 3 -33.30 46.73 4.54
C PRO A 3 -31.94 46.02 4.64
N ARG A 4 -31.57 45.64 5.85
CA ARG A 4 -30.42 44.81 6.18
C ARG A 4 -30.72 43.36 5.78
N ILE A 5 -29.92 42.79 4.92
CA ILE A 5 -29.89 41.35 4.59
C ILE A 5 -29.02 40.67 5.66
N PRO A 6 -29.51 39.63 6.32
CA PRO A 6 -28.68 38.86 7.24
C PRO A 6 -27.71 37.98 6.44
N VAL A 7 -26.43 38.13 6.71
CA VAL A 7 -25.39 37.22 6.24
C VAL A 7 -25.49 35.91 7.05
N LEU A 8 -25.93 34.86 6.39
CA LEU A 8 -25.92 33.51 6.94
C LEU A 8 -24.47 33.01 6.91
N LEU A 9 -23.86 32.92 8.09
CA LEU A 9 -22.63 32.16 8.27
C LEU A 9 -22.94 30.64 8.09
N THR A 10 -22.67 30.08 6.95
CA THR A 10 -22.62 28.62 6.77
C THR A 10 -21.33 28.10 7.40
N ALA A 11 -21.48 27.49 8.56
CA ALA A 11 -20.45 26.65 9.13
C ALA A 11 -20.14 25.52 8.11
N LEU A 12 -18.89 25.42 7.64
CA LEU A 12 -18.40 24.25 6.92
C LEU A 12 -18.36 23.07 7.90
N THR A 13 -19.44 22.32 7.95
CA THR A 13 -19.41 20.96 8.45
C THR A 13 -18.67 20.12 7.41
N LEU A 14 -17.55 19.51 7.82
CA LEU A 14 -17.04 18.33 7.09
C LEU A 14 -18.23 17.40 6.90
N SER A 15 -18.66 17.19 5.66
CA SER A 15 -19.70 16.23 5.35
C SER A 15 -19.11 14.84 5.59
N ALA A 16 -19.38 14.27 6.77
CA ALA A 16 -19.33 12.83 6.92
C ALA A 16 -20.22 12.26 5.80
N ALA A 17 -19.68 11.35 4.99
CA ALA A 17 -20.47 10.68 3.97
C ALA A 17 -21.71 10.09 4.66
N ALA A 18 -22.90 10.43 4.17
CA ALA A 18 -24.15 9.94 4.78
C ALA A 18 -24.16 8.41 4.69
N ASN A 19 -24.45 7.75 5.82
CA ASN A 19 -24.56 6.30 5.85
C ASN A 19 -25.58 5.80 4.80
N PRO A 20 -25.27 4.68 4.11
CA PRO A 20 -26.18 4.12 3.12
C PRO A 20 -27.60 3.93 3.66
N ALA A 21 -28.58 4.51 2.99
CA ALA A 21 -29.97 4.53 3.47
C ALA A 21 -30.62 3.14 3.63
N GLU A 22 -30.07 2.11 2.96
CA GLU A 22 -30.55 0.72 2.99
C GLU A 22 -29.94 -0.11 4.12
N LEU A 23 -29.01 0.45 4.89
CA LEU A 23 -28.32 -0.23 5.97
C LEU A 23 -28.64 0.41 7.33
N ALA A 24 -28.56 -0.38 8.38
CA ALA A 24 -28.65 0.04 9.77
C ALA A 24 -27.28 -0.09 10.43
N PHE A 25 -26.90 0.94 11.18
CA PHE A 25 -25.61 1.09 11.84
C PHE A 25 -25.83 1.20 13.35
N THR A 26 -25.12 0.37 14.11
CA THR A 26 -25.20 0.39 15.59
C THR A 26 -23.78 0.35 16.14
N LYS A 27 -23.43 1.21 17.10
CA LYS A 27 -22.17 1.09 17.84
C LYS A 27 -22.29 -0.18 18.70
N PHE A 28 -21.56 -1.22 18.31
CA PHE A 28 -21.64 -2.55 18.93
C PHE A 28 -20.90 -2.59 20.27
N ALA A 29 -19.70 -2.03 20.32
CA ALA A 29 -18.91 -1.90 21.53
C ALA A 29 -18.13 -0.59 21.50
N GLY A 30 -17.98 0.06 22.64
CA GLY A 30 -17.16 1.25 22.83
C GLY A 30 -15.76 0.92 23.36
N SER A 31 -15.00 1.96 23.68
CA SER A 31 -13.66 1.84 24.28
C SER A 31 -13.66 1.22 25.67
N ASP A 32 -14.79 1.22 26.36
CA ASP A 32 -14.98 0.51 27.63
C ASP A 32 -14.84 -1.01 27.49
N LEU A 33 -15.20 -1.59 26.34
CA LEU A 33 -15.10 -3.01 26.04
C LEU A 33 -13.92 -3.32 25.10
N ALA A 34 -13.72 -2.53 24.05
CA ALA A 34 -12.76 -2.76 22.99
C ALA A 34 -11.94 -1.48 22.67
N PRO A 35 -11.10 -1.00 23.62
CA PRO A 35 -10.21 0.14 23.35
C PRO A 35 -9.13 -0.24 22.34
N SER A 36 -8.77 0.69 21.48
CA SER A 36 -7.72 0.49 20.45
C SER A 36 -7.84 -0.86 19.73
N PRO A 37 -8.96 -1.13 19.02
CA PRO A 37 -9.21 -2.40 18.36
C PRO A 37 -8.34 -2.53 17.10
N ALA A 38 -7.30 -3.36 17.15
CA ALA A 38 -6.33 -3.54 16.05
C ALA A 38 -6.81 -4.52 14.98
N CYS A 39 -7.52 -5.57 15.39
CA CYS A 39 -8.09 -6.61 14.52
C CYS A 39 -9.36 -7.19 15.12
N LEU A 40 -10.15 -7.89 14.31
CA LEU A 40 -11.31 -8.62 14.78
C LEU A 40 -11.55 -9.91 13.97
N ALA A 41 -12.30 -10.84 14.57
CA ALA A 41 -12.87 -11.99 13.88
C ALA A 41 -14.31 -12.21 14.37
N ALA A 42 -15.23 -12.30 13.43
CA ALA A 42 -16.63 -12.65 13.71
C ALA A 42 -16.82 -14.15 13.52
N ALA A 43 -17.06 -14.89 14.61
CA ALA A 43 -17.38 -16.29 14.52
C ALA A 43 -18.71 -16.49 13.80
N ALA A 44 -18.85 -17.60 13.04
CA ALA A 44 -20.09 -17.93 12.37
C ALA A 44 -21.28 -17.99 13.33
N THR A 45 -21.08 -18.36 14.58
CA THR A 45 -22.05 -18.46 15.65
C THR A 45 -22.46 -17.12 16.27
N GLY A 46 -21.71 -16.04 15.99
CA GLY A 46 -22.09 -14.67 16.37
C GLY A 46 -21.23 -14.02 17.45
N GLU A 47 -20.24 -14.72 18.00
CA GLU A 47 -19.23 -14.15 18.86
C GLU A 47 -18.30 -13.25 18.02
N VAL A 48 -17.89 -12.11 18.60
CA VAL A 48 -16.92 -11.21 17.99
C VAL A 48 -15.68 -11.14 18.87
N TYR A 49 -14.58 -11.64 18.35
CA TYR A 49 -13.29 -11.55 18.99
C TYR A 49 -12.60 -10.29 18.52
N VAL A 50 -12.14 -9.47 19.46
CA VAL A 50 -11.46 -8.21 19.17
C VAL A 50 -10.08 -8.21 19.78
N GLY A 51 -9.08 -8.01 18.95
CA GLY A 51 -7.70 -7.80 19.38
C GLY A 51 -7.52 -6.36 19.84
N VAL A 52 -7.37 -6.17 21.15
CA VAL A 52 -7.11 -4.88 21.79
C VAL A 52 -5.61 -4.68 21.91
N ASP A 53 -5.12 -3.55 21.41
CA ASP A 53 -3.69 -3.23 21.45
C ASP A 53 -3.45 -1.84 22.02
N LEU A 54 -3.16 -1.77 23.32
CA LEU A 54 -2.95 -0.51 24.04
C LEU A 54 -1.55 0.08 23.83
N LEU A 55 -0.69 -0.57 23.05
CA LEU A 55 0.60 -0.01 22.59
C LEU A 55 0.60 0.30 21.09
N GLY A 56 -0.49 -0.04 20.42
CA GLY A 56 -0.65 0.24 18.97
C GLY A 56 0.39 -0.45 18.11
N SER A 57 0.61 0.11 16.92
CA SER A 57 1.54 -0.43 15.94
C SER A 57 3.00 -0.45 16.42
N LEU A 58 3.34 0.38 17.40
CA LEU A 58 4.69 0.46 17.98
C LEU A 58 4.89 -0.50 19.14
N GLY A 59 3.90 -1.31 19.48
CA GLY A 59 3.84 -2.18 20.65
C GLY A 59 5.12 -2.92 20.99
N LYS A 60 5.85 -2.43 21.99
CA LYS A 60 7.14 -2.97 22.44
C LYS A 60 7.12 -3.37 23.93
N GLY A 61 6.00 -3.19 24.62
CA GLY A 61 5.88 -3.46 26.04
C GLY A 61 4.94 -4.64 26.35
N PRO A 62 5.26 -5.49 27.34
CA PRO A 62 4.45 -6.65 27.69
C PRO A 62 3.15 -6.28 28.41
N GLY A 63 2.13 -7.16 28.30
CA GLY A 63 0.89 -7.08 29.06
C GLY A 63 -0.04 -5.92 28.67
N LYS A 64 0.07 -5.41 27.44
CA LYS A 64 -0.74 -4.31 26.90
C LYS A 64 -1.69 -4.73 25.80
N GLY A 65 -1.60 -5.98 25.33
CA GLY A 65 -2.52 -6.58 24.39
C GLY A 65 -3.42 -7.61 25.05
N ARG A 66 -4.60 -7.82 24.47
CA ARG A 66 -5.51 -8.89 24.86
C ARG A 66 -6.52 -9.16 23.76
N ILE A 67 -7.16 -10.29 23.82
CA ILE A 67 -8.32 -10.62 23.00
C ILE A 67 -9.55 -10.57 23.90
N VAL A 68 -10.55 -9.78 23.48
CA VAL A 68 -11.85 -9.70 24.14
C VAL A 68 -12.87 -10.44 23.26
N ARG A 69 -13.65 -11.33 23.86
CA ARG A 69 -14.82 -11.94 23.22
C ARG A 69 -16.07 -11.12 23.58
N LEU A 70 -16.82 -10.72 22.60
CA LEU A 70 -18.05 -9.93 22.71
C LEU A 70 -19.22 -10.73 22.15
N LEU A 71 -20.40 -10.63 22.76
CA LEU A 71 -21.62 -11.28 22.32
C LEU A 71 -22.83 -10.34 22.51
N ASP A 72 -23.68 -10.28 21.50
CA ASP A 72 -25.00 -9.64 21.46
C ASP A 72 -26.04 -10.76 21.68
N ALA A 73 -26.36 -11.09 22.94
CA ALA A 73 -27.19 -12.23 23.30
C ALA A 73 -28.68 -11.94 23.14
N ASP A 74 -29.12 -10.70 23.28
CA ASP A 74 -30.51 -10.30 23.09
C ASP A 74 -30.81 -9.78 21.67
N HIS A 75 -29.75 -9.68 20.82
CA HIS A 75 -29.79 -9.28 19.41
C HIS A 75 -30.26 -7.84 19.17
N ASP A 76 -30.04 -6.94 20.13
CA ASP A 76 -30.35 -5.50 20.01
C ASP A 76 -29.31 -4.73 19.16
N GLY A 77 -28.16 -5.35 18.92
CA GLY A 77 -27.04 -4.81 18.14
C GLY A 77 -25.93 -4.22 18.96
N LYS A 78 -25.91 -4.46 20.25
CA LYS A 78 -24.85 -4.07 21.18
C LYS A 78 -24.30 -5.30 21.88
N ALA A 79 -23.05 -5.26 22.26
CA ALA A 79 -22.45 -6.30 23.07
C ALA A 79 -22.96 -6.17 24.52
N ASP A 80 -23.73 -7.14 25.00
CA ASP A 80 -24.25 -7.24 26.37
C ASP A 80 -23.47 -8.24 27.22
N GLN A 81 -22.68 -9.14 26.60
CA GLN A 81 -21.78 -10.05 27.26
C GLN A 81 -20.36 -9.90 26.73
N HIS A 82 -19.40 -9.92 27.63
CA HIS A 82 -17.98 -9.86 27.29
C HIS A 82 -17.13 -10.68 28.25
N THR A 83 -16.03 -11.22 27.73
CA THR A 83 -15.00 -11.91 28.49
C THR A 83 -13.61 -11.51 27.98
N ALA A 84 -12.62 -11.45 28.89
CA ALA A 84 -11.22 -11.43 28.50
C ALA A 84 -10.86 -12.85 28.02
N PHE A 85 -10.82 -13.06 26.72
CA PHE A 85 -10.60 -14.38 26.12
C PHE A 85 -9.17 -14.88 26.36
N ALA A 86 -8.18 -14.01 26.11
CA ALA A 86 -6.78 -14.31 26.35
C ALA A 86 -5.96 -13.02 26.47
N ASP A 87 -4.96 -13.02 27.35
CA ASP A 87 -3.92 -11.99 27.36
C ASP A 87 -2.84 -12.35 26.33
N ILE A 88 -2.63 -11.49 25.35
CA ILE A 88 -1.66 -11.71 24.26
C ILE A 88 -1.20 -10.38 23.68
N ASP A 89 0.11 -10.19 23.55
CA ASP A 89 0.68 -8.91 23.13
C ASP A 89 0.55 -8.69 21.64
N ASN A 90 0.17 -7.47 21.25
CA ASN A 90 0.00 -7.01 19.88
C ASN A 90 -0.74 -8.03 18.98
N PRO A 91 -2.01 -8.36 19.25
CA PRO A 91 -2.80 -9.16 18.32
C PRO A 91 -2.99 -8.38 17.02
N ARG A 92 -2.54 -8.97 15.90
CA ARG A 92 -2.51 -8.30 14.58
C ARG A 92 -3.52 -8.85 13.59
N GLY A 93 -3.89 -10.10 13.72
CA GLY A 93 -4.88 -10.75 12.87
C GLY A 93 -5.54 -11.88 13.63
N LEU A 94 -6.84 -12.03 13.48
CA LEU A 94 -7.66 -13.06 14.14
C LEU A 94 -8.44 -13.85 13.10
N LEU A 95 -8.67 -15.14 13.39
CA LEU A 95 -9.48 -16.01 12.56
C LEU A 95 -10.16 -17.06 13.44
N SER A 96 -11.49 -17.11 13.43
CA SER A 96 -12.28 -17.99 14.31
C SER A 96 -12.92 -19.15 13.55
N PHE A 97 -12.69 -20.38 14.02
CA PHE A 97 -13.38 -21.58 13.55
C PHE A 97 -13.69 -22.54 14.70
N GLY A 98 -14.97 -22.78 14.92
CA GLY A 98 -15.45 -23.75 15.91
C GLY A 98 -15.04 -23.37 17.33
N ASP A 99 -14.16 -24.17 17.93
CA ASP A 99 -13.55 -23.96 19.24
C ASP A 99 -12.14 -23.34 19.17
N LYS A 100 -11.71 -22.90 17.98
CA LYS A 100 -10.35 -22.40 17.75
C LYS A 100 -10.34 -20.94 17.34
N LEU A 101 -9.41 -20.19 17.90
CA LEU A 101 -9.07 -18.84 17.48
C LEU A 101 -7.59 -18.79 17.11
N TYR A 102 -7.31 -18.56 15.82
CA TYR A 102 -5.96 -18.32 15.31
C TYR A 102 -5.60 -16.85 15.53
N VAL A 103 -4.36 -16.59 15.88
CA VAL A 103 -3.88 -15.24 16.17
C VAL A 103 -2.44 -15.02 15.70
N LEU A 104 -2.22 -13.92 14.99
CA LEU A 104 -0.89 -13.36 14.78
C LEU A 104 -0.58 -12.40 15.93
N HIS A 105 0.56 -12.58 16.57
CA HIS A 105 0.92 -11.80 17.74
C HIS A 105 2.43 -11.70 17.93
N THR A 106 2.87 -10.69 18.67
CA THR A 106 4.27 -10.55 19.07
C THR A 106 4.58 -11.40 20.30
N LEU A 107 5.87 -11.66 20.50
CA LEU A 107 6.40 -12.30 21.70
C LEU A 107 7.20 -11.29 22.52
N ILE A 108 6.67 -10.89 23.66
CA ILE A 108 7.33 -9.99 24.61
C ILE A 108 7.34 -10.68 25.97
N PRO A 109 8.39 -11.50 26.31
CA PRO A 109 8.47 -12.19 27.59
C PRO A 109 8.42 -11.19 28.74
N ALA A 110 7.57 -11.47 29.74
CA ALA A 110 7.31 -10.56 30.87
C ALA A 110 8.55 -10.34 31.76
N ASP A 111 9.44 -11.30 31.82
CA ASP A 111 10.69 -11.26 32.61
C ASP A 111 11.75 -10.33 32.00
N THR A 112 11.81 -10.24 30.68
CA THR A 112 12.75 -9.37 29.96
C THR A 112 12.13 -8.07 29.49
N GLY A 113 10.82 -8.05 29.20
CA GLY A 113 10.12 -6.93 28.57
C GLY A 113 10.62 -6.58 27.16
N VAL A 114 11.42 -7.46 26.55
CA VAL A 114 12.04 -7.23 25.24
C VAL A 114 11.34 -8.09 24.18
N LEU A 115 10.88 -7.45 23.15
CA LEU A 115 10.26 -8.13 22.00
C LEU A 115 11.26 -9.08 21.32
N THR A 116 10.92 -10.35 21.24
CA THR A 116 11.81 -11.42 20.72
C THR A 116 11.39 -11.96 19.36
N GLY A 117 10.17 -11.73 18.91
CA GLY A 117 9.69 -12.24 17.63
C GLY A 117 8.19 -12.06 17.43
N MET A 118 7.68 -12.71 16.40
CA MET A 118 6.25 -12.74 16.06
C MET A 118 5.86 -14.16 15.63
N ASN A 119 4.68 -14.61 16.07
CA ASN A 119 4.18 -15.95 15.80
C ASN A 119 2.76 -15.93 15.22
N LEU A 120 2.43 -16.98 14.47
CA LEU A 120 1.05 -17.44 14.30
C LEU A 120 0.77 -18.55 15.31
N SER A 121 -0.24 -18.37 16.12
CA SER A 121 -0.64 -19.34 17.16
C SER A 121 -2.12 -19.67 17.07
N VAL A 122 -2.55 -20.73 17.75
CA VAL A 122 -3.96 -21.08 17.93
C VAL A 122 -4.27 -21.19 19.43
N LEU A 123 -5.41 -20.62 19.81
CA LEU A 123 -6.06 -20.76 21.12
C LEU A 123 -7.29 -21.66 20.97
N GLU A 124 -7.61 -22.44 21.98
CA GLU A 124 -8.79 -23.33 21.99
C GLU A 124 -9.72 -22.94 23.15
N ASP A 125 -11.04 -23.01 22.94
CA ASP A 125 -12.10 -22.85 23.94
C ASP A 125 -13.09 -24.01 23.75
N LYS A 126 -12.71 -25.19 24.24
CA LYS A 126 -13.46 -26.44 24.09
C LYS A 126 -14.71 -26.50 24.96
N ASN A 127 -14.63 -25.88 26.13
CA ASN A 127 -15.74 -25.81 27.08
C ASN A 127 -16.75 -24.70 26.74
N ARG A 128 -16.38 -23.78 25.77
CA ARG A 128 -17.17 -22.64 25.29
C ARG A 128 -17.61 -21.66 26.39
N ASP A 129 -16.79 -21.46 27.38
CA ASP A 129 -17.04 -20.47 28.43
C ASP A 129 -16.60 -19.05 28.02
N GLY A 130 -15.92 -18.91 26.89
CA GLY A 130 -15.46 -17.64 26.31
C GLY A 130 -14.11 -17.22 26.87
N VAL A 131 -13.35 -18.14 27.43
CA VAL A 131 -11.98 -17.98 27.87
C VAL A 131 -11.13 -19.09 27.26
N ALA A 132 -9.94 -18.80 26.81
CA ALA A 132 -9.06 -19.81 26.23
C ALA A 132 -8.65 -20.86 27.29
N ASP A 133 -8.73 -22.16 26.96
CA ASP A 133 -8.43 -23.30 27.83
C ASP A 133 -6.94 -23.39 28.24
N GLY A 134 -6.07 -22.56 27.69
CA GLY A 134 -4.65 -22.58 28.02
C GLY A 134 -3.83 -21.60 27.14
N PRO A 135 -2.50 -21.68 27.23
CA PRO A 135 -1.63 -20.79 26.50
C PRO A 135 -1.72 -21.04 24.96
N PRO A 136 -1.40 -20.02 24.14
CA PRO A 136 -1.43 -20.15 22.68
C PRO A 136 -0.44 -21.24 22.22
N LYS A 137 -0.92 -22.16 21.37
CA LYS A 137 -0.08 -23.15 20.70
C LYS A 137 0.49 -22.57 19.42
N THR A 138 1.80 -22.43 19.35
CA THR A 138 2.50 -21.88 18.18
C THR A 138 2.41 -22.82 16.97
N LEU A 139 2.02 -22.28 15.82
CA LEU A 139 1.93 -22.95 14.53
C LEU A 139 3.07 -22.53 13.56
N VAL A 140 3.37 -21.23 13.54
CA VAL A 140 4.53 -20.69 12.84
C VAL A 140 5.25 -19.78 13.83
N ARG A 141 6.55 -20.01 14.01
CA ARG A 141 7.37 -19.20 14.91
C ARG A 141 8.39 -18.37 14.14
N ASP A 142 8.88 -17.34 14.80
CA ASP A 142 10.00 -16.51 14.35
C ASP A 142 9.71 -15.86 12.97
N ILE A 143 8.46 -15.39 12.76
CA ILE A 143 8.03 -14.83 11.48
C ILE A 143 8.90 -13.64 11.08
N SER A 144 9.30 -12.80 12.03
CA SER A 144 10.16 -11.64 11.79
C SER A 144 11.29 -11.58 12.81
N VAL A 145 12.40 -10.95 12.42
CA VAL A 145 13.52 -10.77 13.34
C VAL A 145 13.19 -9.73 14.42
N ALA A 146 13.59 -10.01 15.66
CA ALA A 146 13.35 -9.14 16.80
C ALA A 146 13.78 -7.69 16.54
N LYS A 147 14.93 -7.48 15.90
CA LYS A 147 15.45 -6.15 15.57
C LYS A 147 14.47 -5.29 14.77
N HIS A 148 13.83 -5.83 13.71
CA HIS A 148 12.86 -5.06 12.93
C HIS A 148 11.67 -4.61 13.78
N ASN A 149 11.15 -5.52 14.60
CA ASN A 149 10.03 -5.23 15.48
C ASN A 149 10.40 -4.25 16.60
N GLN A 150 11.62 -4.32 17.11
CA GLN A 150 12.14 -3.38 18.12
C GLN A 150 12.38 -1.99 17.51
N ASP A 151 12.91 -1.92 16.30
CA ASP A 151 13.25 -0.66 15.63
C ASP A 151 11.98 0.09 15.18
N ARG A 152 10.99 -0.62 14.62
CA ARG A 152 9.83 0.00 13.95
C ARG A 152 8.49 -0.33 14.60
N GLY A 153 8.33 -1.52 15.17
CA GLY A 153 7.05 -2.07 15.61
C GLY A 153 6.54 -3.20 14.73
N ALA A 154 5.44 -3.83 15.14
CA ALA A 154 4.96 -5.06 14.53
C ALA A 154 4.12 -4.85 13.25
N ASP A 155 3.63 -3.65 12.99
CA ASP A 155 2.68 -3.32 11.92
C ASP A 155 3.21 -3.51 10.49
N HIS A 156 4.53 -3.62 10.32
CA HIS A 156 5.18 -3.88 9.03
C HIS A 156 5.60 -5.35 8.85
N THR A 157 5.25 -6.23 9.77
CA THR A 157 5.56 -7.66 9.70
C THR A 157 4.42 -8.44 9.07
N THR A 158 3.51 -8.96 9.90
CA THR A 158 2.32 -9.66 9.45
C THR A 158 1.09 -9.08 10.14
N ASN A 159 -0.01 -9.06 9.43
CA ASN A 159 -1.23 -8.45 9.93
C ASN A 159 -2.43 -9.41 9.78
N GLY A 160 -3.38 -9.15 8.90
CA GLY A 160 -4.59 -9.96 8.77
C GLY A 160 -4.34 -11.40 8.31
N ILE A 161 -5.23 -12.28 8.71
CA ILE A 161 -5.26 -13.69 8.30
C ILE A 161 -6.67 -14.09 7.89
N ARG A 162 -6.79 -14.81 6.77
CA ARG A 162 -8.05 -15.31 6.25
C ARG A 162 -7.92 -16.77 5.80
N MET A 163 -8.97 -17.56 5.91
CA MET A 163 -8.99 -18.91 5.37
C MET A 163 -9.70 -18.95 4.03
N GLY A 164 -9.04 -19.57 3.04
CA GLY A 164 -9.65 -19.88 1.74
C GLY A 164 -10.42 -21.20 1.77
N ILE A 165 -11.34 -21.36 0.81
CA ILE A 165 -12.08 -22.61 0.64
C ILE A 165 -11.17 -23.81 0.26
N ASP A 166 -9.92 -23.56 -0.09
CA ASP A 166 -8.84 -24.55 -0.29
C ASP A 166 -8.21 -25.00 1.04
N GLY A 167 -8.65 -24.45 2.18
CA GLY A 167 -8.23 -24.82 3.52
C GLY A 167 -6.86 -24.28 3.94
N TRP A 168 -6.34 -23.28 3.22
CA TRP A 168 -5.14 -22.55 3.62
C TRP A 168 -5.49 -21.30 4.42
N ILE A 169 -4.69 -21.02 5.45
CA ILE A 169 -4.67 -19.71 6.08
C ILE A 169 -3.73 -18.83 5.27
N TYR A 170 -4.26 -17.78 4.69
CA TYR A 170 -3.54 -16.73 3.97
C TYR A 170 -3.18 -15.61 4.93
N ILE A 171 -1.93 -15.21 4.91
CA ILE A 171 -1.33 -14.22 5.80
C ILE A 171 -0.94 -12.98 4.99
N ALA A 172 -1.47 -11.83 5.34
CA ALA A 172 -1.02 -10.55 4.80
C ALA A 172 0.33 -10.19 5.41
N VAL A 173 1.35 -10.03 4.55
CA VAL A 173 2.73 -9.80 4.97
C VAL A 173 3.16 -8.40 4.57
N GLY A 174 3.65 -7.64 5.54
CA GLY A 174 4.24 -6.34 5.34
C GLY A 174 5.67 -6.41 4.80
N ASP A 175 6.26 -5.26 4.58
CA ASP A 175 7.56 -5.12 3.93
C ASP A 175 8.77 -5.62 4.74
N PHE A 176 8.60 -5.93 6.03
CA PHE A 176 9.63 -6.66 6.79
C PHE A 176 9.69 -8.14 6.44
N GLY A 177 8.64 -8.68 5.86
CA GLY A 177 8.60 -10.03 5.34
C GLY A 177 8.69 -11.12 6.40
N PHE A 178 9.05 -12.30 5.93
CA PHE A 178 9.40 -13.46 6.73
C PHE A 178 10.92 -13.64 6.72
N VAL A 179 11.53 -13.91 7.87
CA VAL A 179 12.98 -14.13 7.95
C VAL A 179 13.25 -15.41 8.77
N ASN A 180 13.45 -16.52 8.08
CA ASN A 180 13.66 -17.84 8.67
C ASN A 180 12.51 -18.35 9.55
N ALA A 181 11.28 -17.94 9.23
CA ALA A 181 10.09 -18.42 9.92
C ALA A 181 9.99 -19.95 9.82
N GLN A 182 9.50 -20.59 10.89
CA GLN A 182 9.46 -22.06 10.98
C GLN A 182 8.05 -22.57 11.24
N GLY A 183 7.58 -23.45 10.38
CA GLY A 183 6.34 -24.20 10.56
C GLY A 183 6.50 -25.43 11.44
N THR A 184 5.38 -26.06 11.82
CA THR A 184 5.34 -27.25 12.69
C THR A 184 5.99 -28.50 12.05
N ASP A 185 6.04 -28.56 10.73
CA ASP A 185 6.68 -29.64 9.96
C ASP A 185 8.19 -29.42 9.70
N GLY A 186 8.77 -28.38 10.30
CA GLY A 186 10.16 -27.98 10.10
C GLY A 186 10.40 -27.22 8.79
N THR A 187 9.36 -26.90 8.01
CA THR A 187 9.49 -26.01 6.84
C THR A 187 9.97 -24.65 7.29
N THR A 188 11.02 -24.13 6.64
CA THR A 188 11.53 -22.78 6.87
C THR A 188 11.20 -21.89 5.70
N LEU A 189 10.89 -20.61 5.97
CA LEU A 189 10.56 -19.63 4.94
C LEU A 189 11.27 -18.30 5.16
N THR A 190 11.89 -17.79 4.09
CA THR A 190 12.33 -16.39 4.01
C THR A 190 11.71 -15.74 2.79
N MET A 191 11.02 -14.63 3.01
CA MET A 191 10.47 -13.74 1.97
C MET A 191 10.77 -12.31 2.37
N LEU A 192 11.75 -11.68 1.74
CA LEU A 192 12.12 -10.30 2.03
C LEU A 192 11.24 -9.35 1.21
N GLY A 193 10.51 -8.48 1.90
CA GLY A 193 9.45 -7.64 1.33
C GLY A 193 8.07 -8.23 1.56
N GLY A 194 7.03 -7.44 1.26
CA GLY A 194 5.65 -7.84 1.48
C GLY A 194 5.06 -8.72 0.39
N GLY A 195 3.97 -9.34 0.71
CA GLY A 195 3.24 -10.24 -0.16
C GLY A 195 2.19 -11.05 0.61
N VAL A 196 1.83 -12.19 0.08
CA VAL A 196 0.95 -13.14 0.75
C VAL A 196 1.68 -14.45 0.95
N VAL A 197 1.73 -14.91 2.19
CA VAL A 197 2.18 -16.24 2.58
C VAL A 197 0.95 -17.07 2.93
N ARG A 198 0.99 -18.39 2.70
CA ARG A 198 -0.07 -19.28 3.16
C ARG A 198 0.51 -20.47 3.92
N VAL A 199 -0.26 -20.97 4.87
CA VAL A 199 0.10 -22.10 5.74
C VAL A 199 -1.13 -22.94 6.05
N ARG A 200 -0.96 -24.24 6.30
CA ARG A 200 -2.09 -25.08 6.77
C ARG A 200 -2.48 -24.73 8.20
N PRO A 201 -3.74 -25.00 8.61
CA PRO A 201 -4.23 -24.71 9.96
C PRO A 201 -3.45 -25.43 11.07
N ASP A 202 -2.68 -26.45 10.77
CA ASP A 202 -1.78 -27.16 11.67
C ASP A 202 -0.34 -26.63 11.69
N GLY A 203 -0.07 -25.58 10.92
CA GLY A 203 1.26 -24.94 10.80
C GLY A 203 2.20 -25.61 9.81
N THR A 204 1.71 -26.56 9.01
CA THR A 204 2.51 -27.26 7.99
C THR A 204 2.46 -26.58 6.62
N GLU A 205 3.37 -27.00 5.72
CA GLU A 205 3.38 -26.66 4.28
C GLU A 205 3.42 -25.14 3.99
N MET A 206 4.07 -24.35 4.84
CA MET A 206 4.17 -22.88 4.66
C MET A 206 4.86 -22.55 3.33
N GLU A 207 4.24 -21.66 2.54
CA GLU A 207 4.77 -21.22 1.24
C GLU A 207 4.41 -19.78 0.88
N VAL A 208 5.23 -19.15 0.03
CA VAL A 208 4.92 -17.86 -0.57
C VAL A 208 3.83 -18.04 -1.62
N TYR A 209 2.74 -17.30 -1.51
CA TYR A 209 1.69 -17.25 -2.51
C TYR A 209 1.94 -16.17 -3.56
N THR A 210 2.27 -14.95 -3.11
CA THR A 210 2.67 -13.81 -3.96
C THR A 210 3.72 -12.95 -3.25
N HIS A 211 4.50 -12.20 -4.04
CA HIS A 211 5.55 -11.32 -3.53
C HIS A 211 5.54 -9.95 -4.22
N GLY A 212 6.17 -8.99 -3.60
CA GLY A 212 6.45 -7.69 -4.21
C GLY A 212 5.46 -6.60 -3.84
N LEU A 213 5.01 -6.60 -2.59
CA LEU A 213 4.18 -5.53 -2.02
C LEU A 213 4.90 -4.78 -0.91
N ARG A 214 4.43 -3.59 -0.61
CA ARG A 214 4.88 -2.85 0.54
C ARG A 214 4.15 -3.39 1.78
N ASN A 215 3.38 -2.67 2.50
CA ASN A 215 2.69 -3.13 3.69
C ASN A 215 1.22 -3.38 3.38
N ILE A 216 0.82 -4.64 3.25
CA ILE A 216 -0.58 -5.04 3.18
C ILE A 216 -1.04 -5.50 4.55
N TYR A 217 -2.27 -5.18 4.90
CA TYR A 217 -2.78 -5.38 6.25
C TYR A 217 -3.78 -6.53 6.37
N ASP A 218 -4.50 -6.85 5.32
CA ASP A 218 -5.42 -7.98 5.26
C ASP A 218 -5.69 -8.40 3.82
N VAL A 219 -6.32 -9.54 3.59
CA VAL A 219 -6.69 -10.09 2.29
C VAL A 219 -8.19 -10.40 2.21
N ALA A 220 -8.86 -9.91 1.19
CA ALA A 220 -10.21 -10.34 0.84
C ALA A 220 -10.15 -11.54 -0.09
N ILE A 221 -10.86 -12.61 0.23
CA ILE A 221 -10.87 -13.86 -0.56
C ILE A 221 -12.30 -14.15 -1.01
N ASP A 222 -12.51 -14.21 -2.32
CA ASP A 222 -13.81 -14.57 -2.89
C ASP A 222 -14.06 -16.10 -2.90
N PRO A 223 -15.28 -16.57 -3.19
CA PRO A 223 -15.60 -17.99 -3.25
C PRO A 223 -14.82 -18.78 -4.33
N TYR A 224 -14.09 -18.10 -5.20
CA TYR A 224 -13.31 -18.66 -6.32
C TYR A 224 -11.81 -18.58 -6.06
N LEU A 225 -11.40 -18.24 -4.83
CA LEU A 225 -10.00 -18.05 -4.44
C LEU A 225 -9.30 -16.94 -5.24
N ASN A 226 -10.03 -15.91 -5.63
CA ASN A 226 -9.40 -14.65 -6.00
C ASN A 226 -9.13 -13.85 -4.73
N LEU A 227 -7.89 -13.43 -4.58
CA LEU A 227 -7.42 -12.67 -3.43
C LEU A 227 -7.19 -11.21 -3.82
N PHE A 228 -7.67 -10.31 -2.99
CA PHE A 228 -7.53 -8.87 -3.23
C PHE A 228 -6.96 -8.19 -2.01
N THR A 229 -6.11 -7.18 -2.24
CA THR A 229 -5.59 -6.32 -1.17
C THR A 229 -5.62 -4.86 -1.58
N ARG A 230 -5.79 -3.99 -0.59
CA ARG A 230 -5.54 -2.57 -0.68
C ARG A 230 -4.25 -2.28 0.09
N GLY A 231 -3.22 -1.85 -0.62
CA GLY A 231 -1.88 -1.67 -0.07
C GLY A 231 -1.72 -0.36 0.72
N ASN A 232 -0.47 0.00 0.93
CA ASN A 232 -0.06 1.20 1.66
C ASN A 232 0.97 1.99 0.84
N THR A 233 1.05 3.30 1.05
CA THR A 233 2.13 4.14 0.48
C THR A 233 3.46 3.83 1.14
N ASN A 234 4.58 4.06 0.43
CA ASN A 234 5.86 4.06 1.10
C ASN A 234 6.20 5.46 1.65
N ASP A 235 6.98 5.47 2.71
CA ASP A 235 7.46 6.70 3.33
C ASP A 235 8.47 7.37 2.38
N GLY A 236 8.21 8.58 1.95
CA GLY A 236 9.03 9.30 0.98
C GLY A 236 8.58 9.24 -0.46
N GLY A 237 7.41 8.67 -0.73
CA GLY A 237 6.77 8.68 -2.04
C GLY A 237 7.25 7.60 -3.02
N GLY A 238 6.71 7.58 -4.22
CA GLY A 238 7.08 6.67 -5.31
C GLY A 238 6.33 5.33 -5.33
N TRP A 239 5.72 4.89 -4.22
CA TRP A 239 4.80 3.77 -4.17
C TRP A 239 3.52 4.23 -3.50
N ASN A 240 2.41 4.15 -4.19
CA ASN A 240 1.08 4.52 -3.71
C ASN A 240 0.30 3.31 -3.17
N VAL A 241 -0.86 3.58 -2.59
CA VAL A 241 -1.87 2.55 -2.32
C VAL A 241 -2.30 1.91 -3.63
N ARG A 242 -2.14 0.61 -3.73
CA ARG A 242 -2.50 -0.18 -4.92
C ARG A 242 -3.57 -1.18 -4.58
N PHE A 243 -4.55 -1.30 -5.47
CA PHE A 243 -5.50 -2.39 -5.42
C PHE A 243 -4.95 -3.55 -6.27
N ILE A 244 -4.70 -4.68 -5.63
CA ILE A 244 -4.02 -5.83 -6.22
C ILE A 244 -4.98 -7.02 -6.28
N HIS A 245 -5.00 -7.72 -7.42
CA HIS A 245 -5.48 -9.09 -7.53
C HIS A 245 -4.27 -10.03 -7.43
N HIS A 246 -4.23 -10.84 -6.38
CA HIS A 246 -3.15 -11.78 -6.14
C HIS A 246 -3.35 -13.06 -6.94
N ILE A 247 -2.39 -13.37 -7.79
CA ILE A 247 -2.35 -14.62 -8.54
C ILE A 247 -1.14 -15.41 -8.05
N GLN A 248 -1.32 -16.67 -7.72
CA GLN A 248 -0.26 -17.54 -7.18
C GLN A 248 1.00 -17.47 -8.04
N SER A 249 2.16 -17.33 -7.41
CA SER A 249 3.47 -17.10 -8.03
C SER A 249 3.66 -15.74 -8.70
N GLY A 250 2.70 -14.80 -8.52
CA GLY A 250 2.80 -13.44 -9.04
C GLY A 250 3.82 -12.59 -8.29
N GLN A 251 4.55 -11.76 -9.06
CA GLN A 251 5.51 -10.76 -8.56
C GLN A 251 4.99 -9.36 -8.88
N TYR A 252 4.85 -8.49 -7.88
CA TYR A 252 4.23 -7.16 -8.00
C TYR A 252 5.22 -5.99 -7.86
N GLY A 253 6.49 -6.28 -7.51
CA GLY A 253 7.61 -5.39 -7.74
C GLY A 253 8.22 -4.68 -6.55
N TYR A 254 7.53 -4.48 -5.45
CA TYR A 254 8.11 -3.80 -4.29
C TYR A 254 9.08 -4.74 -3.51
N PRO A 255 10.20 -4.26 -3.00
CA PRO A 255 10.74 -2.90 -3.17
C PRO A 255 11.67 -2.75 -4.39
N ILE A 256 12.14 -3.84 -4.98
CA ILE A 256 13.25 -3.84 -5.93
C ILE A 256 12.80 -3.53 -7.36
N LEU A 257 11.83 -4.31 -7.88
CA LEU A 257 11.53 -4.32 -9.30
C LEU A 257 10.75 -3.08 -9.76
N PHE A 258 9.93 -2.49 -8.89
CA PHE A 258 9.01 -1.43 -9.26
C PHE A 258 9.67 -0.13 -9.79
N LYS A 259 10.96 0.07 -9.50
CA LYS A 259 11.74 1.20 -10.02
C LYS A 259 12.79 0.80 -11.04
N ASN A 260 13.26 -0.45 -10.97
CA ASN A 260 14.42 -0.87 -11.72
C ASN A 260 14.06 -1.78 -12.89
N PHE A 261 13.04 -2.63 -12.73
CA PHE A 261 12.71 -3.70 -13.68
C PHE A 261 11.19 -3.85 -13.81
N THR A 262 10.53 -2.78 -14.22
CA THR A 262 9.07 -2.67 -14.28
C THR A 262 8.41 -3.63 -15.27
N ASP A 263 9.15 -4.13 -16.24
CA ASP A 263 8.74 -5.16 -17.19
C ASP A 263 8.75 -6.59 -16.62
N GLU A 264 9.26 -6.76 -15.39
CA GLU A 264 9.30 -8.05 -14.69
C GLU A 264 8.13 -8.26 -13.70
N ILE A 265 7.17 -7.34 -13.61
CA ILE A 265 6.09 -7.36 -12.61
C ILE A 265 4.70 -7.58 -13.24
N ILE A 266 3.77 -8.03 -12.42
CA ILE A 266 2.33 -7.93 -12.70
C ILE A 266 1.87 -6.55 -12.21
N PRO A 267 1.31 -5.69 -13.06
CA PRO A 267 0.76 -4.40 -12.65
C PRO A 267 -0.41 -4.55 -11.68
N ALA A 268 -0.61 -3.54 -10.83
CA ALA A 268 -1.80 -3.41 -10.01
C ALA A 268 -3.07 -3.30 -10.86
N LEU A 269 -4.23 -3.60 -10.29
CA LEU A 269 -5.50 -3.28 -10.93
C LEU A 269 -5.73 -1.78 -10.98
N GLU A 270 -5.28 -1.05 -9.95
CA GLU A 270 -5.31 0.40 -9.94
C GLU A 270 -4.33 0.98 -8.92
N ASP A 271 -3.79 2.16 -9.24
CA ASP A 271 -3.08 3.03 -8.33
C ASP A 271 -4.09 4.03 -7.73
N LEU A 272 -4.28 3.96 -6.44
CA LEU A 272 -5.29 4.73 -5.71
C LEU A 272 -4.74 6.00 -5.06
N GLY A 273 -3.45 6.32 -5.26
CA GLY A 273 -2.81 7.47 -4.63
C GLY A 273 -2.47 7.24 -3.15
N GLY A 274 -2.44 8.31 -2.34
CA GLY A 274 -2.10 8.23 -0.92
C GLY A 274 -3.15 7.49 -0.08
N GLY A 275 -2.75 6.96 1.07
CA GLY A 275 -3.62 6.27 2.03
C GLY A 275 -2.90 5.15 2.77
N SER A 276 -3.64 4.42 3.59
CA SER A 276 -3.16 3.28 4.37
C SER A 276 -4.27 2.23 4.43
N GLY A 277 -4.22 1.25 3.53
CA GLY A 277 -5.14 0.12 3.55
C GLY A 277 -4.95 -0.73 4.81
N THR A 278 -6.07 -1.17 5.42
CA THR A 278 -6.10 -2.03 6.62
C THR A 278 -6.96 -3.26 6.38
N GLY A 279 -8.03 -3.48 7.14
CA GLY A 279 -8.87 -4.65 7.03
C GLY A 279 -9.48 -4.87 5.65
N ALA A 280 -9.70 -6.13 5.28
CA ALA A 280 -10.26 -6.54 4.01
C ALA A 280 -11.22 -7.72 4.17
N LEU A 281 -12.35 -7.68 3.47
CA LEU A 281 -13.36 -8.73 3.44
C LEU A 281 -13.94 -8.84 2.03
N PHE A 282 -14.15 -10.04 1.53
CA PHE A 282 -15.05 -10.22 0.39
C PHE A 282 -16.46 -10.52 0.91
N MET A 283 -17.36 -9.55 0.76
CA MET A 283 -18.75 -9.74 1.19
C MET A 283 -19.48 -10.68 0.22
N ASP A 284 -19.94 -11.82 0.71
CA ASP A 284 -20.75 -12.81 -0.04
C ASP A 284 -21.73 -13.48 0.92
N GLU A 285 -22.73 -12.69 1.40
CA GLU A 285 -23.66 -13.13 2.40
C GLU A 285 -25.12 -13.05 1.94
N ALA A 286 -25.90 -14.06 2.32
CA ALA A 286 -27.32 -14.08 2.03
C ALA A 286 -28.06 -12.94 2.73
N GLY A 287 -28.99 -12.30 2.01
CA GLY A 287 -29.82 -11.23 2.56
C GLY A 287 -29.21 -9.82 2.48
N TRP A 288 -27.95 -9.70 2.07
CA TRP A 288 -27.36 -8.39 1.76
C TRP A 288 -27.87 -7.86 0.42
N PRO A 289 -28.14 -6.56 0.30
CA PRO A 289 -28.46 -5.93 -0.98
C PRO A 289 -27.34 -6.16 -2.00
N GLU A 290 -27.69 -6.45 -3.25
CA GLU A 290 -26.73 -6.73 -4.34
C GLU A 290 -25.66 -5.65 -4.47
N LYS A 291 -26.06 -4.39 -4.24
CA LYS A 291 -25.15 -3.23 -4.24
C LYS A 291 -23.97 -3.38 -3.25
N TYR A 292 -24.11 -4.11 -2.16
CA TYR A 292 -23.10 -4.27 -1.11
C TYR A 292 -22.63 -5.71 -0.97
N ASN A 293 -22.94 -6.56 -1.95
CA ASN A 293 -22.67 -8.00 -1.93
C ASN A 293 -21.83 -8.43 -3.13
N GLN A 294 -21.16 -9.56 -3.03
CA GLN A 294 -20.22 -10.10 -4.02
C GLN A 294 -19.15 -9.07 -4.43
N VAL A 295 -18.55 -8.43 -3.42
CA VAL A 295 -17.64 -7.31 -3.61
C VAL A 295 -16.56 -7.28 -2.51
N PRO A 296 -15.30 -7.00 -2.85
CA PRO A 296 -14.31 -6.69 -1.84
C PRO A 296 -14.65 -5.38 -1.10
N MET A 297 -14.71 -5.46 0.22
CA MET A 297 -14.78 -4.33 1.14
C MET A 297 -13.40 -4.10 1.73
N MET A 298 -12.88 -2.88 1.62
CA MET A 298 -11.53 -2.53 2.03
C MET A 298 -11.52 -1.29 2.91
N ALA A 299 -11.01 -1.44 4.12
CA ALA A 299 -10.76 -0.32 5.01
C ALA A 299 -9.50 0.45 4.59
N ASP A 300 -9.52 1.76 4.75
CA ASP A 300 -8.37 2.65 4.59
C ASP A 300 -8.27 3.57 5.81
N TRP A 301 -7.36 3.22 6.70
CA TRP A 301 -7.09 3.92 7.96
C TRP A 301 -6.67 5.37 7.71
N GLY A 302 -5.79 5.58 6.72
CA GLY A 302 -5.29 6.91 6.39
C GLY A 302 -6.33 7.84 5.78
N ARG A 303 -7.40 7.28 5.19
CA ARG A 303 -8.49 8.06 4.58
C ARG A 303 -9.76 8.11 5.42
N ASN A 304 -9.81 7.45 6.56
CA ASN A 304 -11.01 7.36 7.40
C ASN A 304 -12.23 6.80 6.64
N GLN A 305 -12.02 5.76 5.81
CA GLN A 305 -13.03 5.30 4.88
C GLN A 305 -12.99 3.78 4.70
N VAL A 306 -14.14 3.15 4.54
CA VAL A 306 -14.28 1.80 3.96
C VAL A 306 -14.78 1.93 2.53
N TYR A 307 -14.14 1.21 1.59
CA TYR A 307 -14.45 1.22 0.17
C TYR A 307 -15.03 -0.12 -0.28
N LEU A 308 -15.88 -0.08 -1.31
CA LEU A 308 -16.24 -1.23 -2.13
C LEU A 308 -15.41 -1.16 -3.43
N HIS A 309 -14.93 -2.31 -3.90
CA HIS A 309 -14.22 -2.38 -5.18
C HIS A 309 -15.03 -3.21 -6.17
N ARG A 310 -15.75 -2.53 -7.10
CA ARG A 310 -16.53 -3.22 -8.13
C ARG A 310 -15.62 -3.90 -9.14
N LEU A 311 -15.72 -5.20 -9.22
CA LEU A 311 -14.90 -6.02 -10.09
C LEU A 311 -15.63 -6.34 -11.39
N SER A 312 -14.90 -6.29 -12.52
CA SER A 312 -15.35 -6.83 -13.81
C SER A 312 -14.25 -7.73 -14.38
N PRO A 313 -14.56 -8.97 -14.79
CA PRO A 313 -13.56 -9.88 -15.35
C PRO A 313 -12.83 -9.27 -16.57
N ASP A 314 -11.50 -9.42 -16.61
CA ASP A 314 -10.64 -8.97 -17.71
C ASP A 314 -9.50 -9.96 -17.90
N GLY A 315 -9.61 -10.81 -18.90
CA GLY A 315 -8.64 -11.88 -19.17
C GLY A 315 -8.47 -12.83 -17.96
N PRO A 316 -7.24 -13.02 -17.46
CA PRO A 316 -6.98 -13.83 -16.28
C PRO A 316 -7.21 -13.07 -14.96
N SER A 317 -7.61 -11.80 -15.01
CA SER A 317 -7.76 -10.92 -13.88
C SER A 317 -9.06 -10.10 -13.95
N PHE A 318 -9.03 -8.85 -13.47
CA PHE A 318 -10.20 -7.98 -13.39
C PHE A 318 -9.79 -6.53 -13.70
N THR A 319 -10.77 -5.72 -14.09
CA THR A 319 -10.79 -4.28 -13.85
C THR A 319 -11.56 -4.00 -12.57
N GLN A 320 -11.38 -2.84 -11.96
CA GLN A 320 -12.07 -2.46 -10.74
C GLN A 320 -12.52 -0.99 -10.78
N LYS A 321 -13.52 -0.70 -9.94
CA LYS A 321 -13.97 0.68 -9.67
C LYS A 321 -14.19 0.83 -8.17
N PRO A 322 -13.50 1.76 -7.49
CA PRO A 322 -13.72 2.02 -6.07
C PRO A 322 -15.00 2.84 -5.88
N GLU A 323 -15.76 2.51 -4.83
CA GLU A 323 -16.94 3.24 -4.37
C GLU A 323 -16.85 3.44 -2.86
N ASP A 324 -17.27 4.61 -2.38
CA ASP A 324 -17.36 4.88 -0.95
C ASP A 324 -18.47 4.02 -0.32
N PHE A 325 -18.18 3.38 0.81
CA PHE A 325 -19.14 2.63 1.59
C PHE A 325 -19.55 3.36 2.87
N ILE A 326 -18.59 3.58 3.77
CA ILE A 326 -18.83 4.27 5.05
C ILE A 326 -17.57 5.01 5.49
N GLY A 327 -17.74 6.26 5.93
CA GLY A 327 -16.71 7.00 6.65
C GLY A 327 -16.67 6.60 8.12
N LEU A 328 -15.52 6.14 8.59
CA LEU A 328 -15.24 5.82 9.99
C LEU A 328 -13.86 6.33 10.37
N SER A 329 -13.70 6.79 11.61
CA SER A 329 -12.40 7.27 12.07
C SER A 329 -11.41 6.12 12.20
N GLN A 330 -10.47 6.04 11.24
CA GLN A 330 -9.39 5.08 11.21
C GLN A 330 -9.86 3.62 11.33
N PRO A 331 -10.65 3.08 10.35
CA PRO A 331 -11.08 1.70 10.39
C PRO A 331 -9.86 0.78 10.30
N SER A 332 -9.77 -0.20 11.22
CA SER A 332 -8.62 -1.10 11.34
C SER A 332 -8.89 -2.49 10.76
N ASP A 333 -10.10 -3.03 10.95
CA ASP A 333 -10.45 -4.37 10.47
C ASP A 333 -11.96 -4.52 10.26
N LEU A 334 -12.38 -5.55 9.51
CA LEU A 334 -13.80 -5.87 9.30
C LEU A 334 -14.02 -7.35 9.04
N ASP A 335 -15.12 -7.90 9.57
CA ASP A 335 -15.50 -9.29 9.36
C ASP A 335 -17.02 -9.47 9.46
N VAL A 336 -17.56 -10.62 9.00
CA VAL A 336 -18.99 -10.92 8.95
C VAL A 336 -19.28 -12.27 9.59
N ASP A 337 -20.32 -12.34 10.43
CA ASP A 337 -20.75 -13.57 11.05
C ASP A 337 -21.73 -14.39 10.19
N GLY A 338 -22.08 -15.60 10.64
CA GLY A 338 -22.96 -16.51 9.92
C GLY A 338 -24.42 -16.06 9.82
N SER A 339 -24.84 -15.02 10.53
CA SER A 339 -26.15 -14.39 10.41
C SER A 339 -26.14 -13.16 9.47
N GLY A 340 -24.97 -12.83 8.91
CA GLY A 340 -24.77 -11.71 7.99
C GLY A 340 -24.61 -10.35 8.68
N ARG A 341 -24.22 -10.31 9.94
CA ARG A 341 -23.85 -9.08 10.63
C ARG A 341 -22.41 -8.73 10.30
N LEU A 342 -22.18 -7.57 9.65
CA LEU A 342 -20.86 -7.01 9.41
C LEU A 342 -20.41 -6.22 10.63
N TYR A 343 -19.19 -6.48 11.09
CA TYR A 343 -18.52 -5.73 12.16
C TYR A 343 -17.31 -5.02 11.60
N ILE A 344 -17.09 -3.78 12.04
CA ILE A 344 -15.98 -2.94 11.61
C ILE A 344 -15.32 -2.37 12.86
N ALA A 345 -14.06 -2.71 13.08
CA ALA A 345 -13.23 -2.10 14.11
C ALA A 345 -12.75 -0.71 13.67
N ALA A 346 -12.79 0.26 14.57
CA ALA A 346 -12.34 1.62 14.33
C ALA A 346 -11.40 2.09 15.43
N TRP A 347 -10.22 2.57 15.06
CA TRP A 347 -9.16 3.04 15.95
C TRP A 347 -9.44 4.37 16.63
N GLU A 348 -10.25 5.23 16.03
CA GLU A 348 -10.79 6.49 16.57
C GLU A 348 -9.72 7.48 17.07
N GLY A 349 -8.56 7.56 16.40
CA GLY A 349 -7.49 8.50 16.79
C GLY A 349 -6.70 8.06 18.02
N ALA A 350 -6.63 6.75 18.32
CA ALA A 350 -5.88 6.23 19.45
C ALA A 350 -4.35 6.44 19.34
N GLY A 351 -3.85 6.94 18.20
CA GLY A 351 -2.42 7.18 17.96
C GLY A 351 -1.63 5.88 17.74
N TYR A 352 -0.33 6.02 17.56
CA TYR A 352 0.55 4.86 17.31
C TYR A 352 0.84 4.02 18.57
N LYS A 353 0.55 4.57 19.74
CA LYS A 353 0.76 3.88 21.06
C LYS A 353 -0.52 3.27 21.62
N GLY A 354 -1.63 3.38 20.91
CA GLY A 354 -2.94 3.01 21.45
C GLY A 354 -3.45 3.97 22.51
N ASN A 355 -4.72 3.84 22.86
CA ASN A 355 -5.37 4.67 23.86
C ASN A 355 -6.54 3.91 24.51
N PRO A 356 -6.56 3.77 25.86
CA PRO A 356 -7.62 3.03 26.56
C PRO A 356 -9.01 3.69 26.46
N GLU A 357 -9.08 4.98 26.06
CA GLU A 357 -10.33 5.74 25.99
C GLU A 357 -10.84 5.91 24.55
N ARG A 358 -10.15 5.30 23.55
CA ARG A 358 -10.45 5.45 22.13
C ARG A 358 -10.68 4.10 21.47
N GLY A 359 -11.47 4.12 20.42
CA GLY A 359 -11.81 2.97 19.61
C GLY A 359 -13.21 2.43 19.87
N PHE A 360 -13.75 1.77 18.86
CA PHE A 360 -15.06 1.12 18.93
C PHE A 360 -15.20 0.05 17.86
N VAL A 361 -16.24 -0.79 18.01
CA VAL A 361 -16.69 -1.72 16.97
C VAL A 361 -18.06 -1.24 16.47
N GLN A 362 -18.20 -1.09 15.17
CA GLN A 362 -19.44 -0.74 14.47
C GLN A 362 -20.08 -2.01 13.92
N ARG A 363 -21.36 -2.25 14.23
CA ARG A 363 -22.18 -3.28 13.59
C ARG A 363 -22.97 -2.68 12.42
N VAL A 364 -23.05 -3.40 11.31
CA VAL A 364 -23.82 -3.00 10.12
C VAL A 364 -24.66 -4.18 9.64
N VAL A 365 -25.95 -3.92 9.38
CA VAL A 365 -26.88 -4.90 8.82
C VAL A 365 -27.82 -4.26 7.79
N PRO A 366 -28.39 -5.02 6.86
CA PRO A 366 -29.47 -4.53 6.00
C PRO A 366 -30.67 -4.05 6.83
N LYS A 367 -31.36 -2.99 6.39
CA LYS A 367 -32.63 -2.59 7.03
C LYS A 367 -33.66 -3.70 6.95
N GLY A 368 -34.32 -3.97 8.07
CA GLY A 368 -35.26 -5.08 8.18
C GLY A 368 -34.60 -6.44 8.42
N TRP A 369 -33.25 -6.45 8.62
CA TRP A 369 -32.56 -7.66 9.03
C TRP A 369 -33.17 -8.23 10.33
N THR A 370 -33.29 -9.54 10.37
CA THR A 370 -33.73 -10.27 11.57
C THR A 370 -32.70 -11.35 11.88
N TYR A 371 -32.43 -11.53 13.16
CA TYR A 371 -31.50 -12.55 13.60
C TYR A 371 -31.97 -13.94 13.17
N LYS A 372 -31.04 -14.74 12.66
CA LYS A 372 -31.22 -16.16 12.39
C LYS A 372 -30.09 -16.91 13.09
N PRO A 373 -30.40 -17.81 14.01
CA PRO A 373 -29.38 -18.58 14.70
C PRO A 373 -28.56 -19.40 13.70
N PHE A 374 -27.26 -19.40 13.87
CA PHE A 374 -26.36 -20.25 13.09
C PHE A 374 -26.63 -21.72 13.47
N PRO A 375 -26.74 -22.64 12.50
CA PRO A 375 -27.00 -24.03 12.78
C PRO A 375 -25.86 -24.69 13.55
N ASP A 376 -26.19 -25.54 14.51
CA ASP A 376 -25.19 -26.39 15.16
C ASP A 376 -24.71 -27.46 14.16
N LEU A 377 -23.64 -27.15 13.47
CA LEU A 377 -23.10 -28.00 12.40
C LEU A 377 -22.66 -29.37 12.93
N ALA A 378 -22.20 -29.45 14.19
CA ALA A 378 -21.77 -30.70 14.80
C ALA A 378 -22.94 -31.73 14.95
N LYS A 379 -24.19 -31.26 15.02
CA LYS A 379 -25.39 -32.10 15.10
C LYS A 379 -26.01 -32.44 13.74
N LEU A 380 -25.53 -31.81 12.64
CA LEU A 380 -26.11 -32.09 11.34
C LEU A 380 -25.71 -33.48 10.82
N ALA A 381 -26.67 -34.14 10.16
CA ALA A 381 -26.38 -35.37 9.44
C ALA A 381 -25.38 -35.14 8.29
N PRO A 382 -24.57 -36.13 7.90
CA PRO A 382 -23.57 -35.98 6.85
C PRO A 382 -24.11 -35.41 5.53
N ASP A 383 -25.25 -35.87 5.05
CA ASP A 383 -25.89 -35.35 3.83
C ASP A 383 -26.35 -33.89 3.95
N ALA A 384 -26.72 -33.44 5.16
CA ALA A 384 -27.11 -32.07 5.41
C ALA A 384 -25.89 -31.14 5.36
N LEU A 385 -24.72 -31.61 5.82
CA LEU A 385 -23.46 -30.85 5.68
C LEU A 385 -23.07 -30.71 4.22
N VAL A 386 -23.12 -31.79 3.41
CA VAL A 386 -22.82 -31.68 1.98
C VAL A 386 -23.75 -30.67 1.29
N LYS A 387 -25.05 -30.69 1.61
CA LYS A 387 -26.03 -29.70 1.11
C LYS A 387 -25.72 -28.29 1.62
N GLY A 388 -25.19 -28.17 2.81
CA GLY A 388 -24.77 -26.89 3.39
C GLY A 388 -23.69 -26.15 2.57
N LEU A 389 -22.87 -26.85 1.78
CA LEU A 389 -21.91 -26.23 0.85
C LEU A 389 -22.62 -25.47 -0.30
N ALA A 390 -23.90 -25.72 -0.55
CA ALA A 390 -24.67 -25.02 -1.59
C ALA A 390 -25.33 -23.71 -1.08
N THR A 391 -25.08 -23.32 0.16
CA THR A 391 -25.58 -22.04 0.72
C THR A 391 -25.03 -20.83 -0.03
N ARG A 392 -25.76 -19.72 -0.01
CA ARG A 392 -25.32 -18.43 -0.55
C ARG A 392 -24.42 -17.63 0.41
N SER A 393 -24.27 -18.05 1.67
CA SER A 393 -23.38 -17.42 2.64
C SER A 393 -21.98 -18.02 2.53
N ALA A 394 -20.98 -17.20 2.28
CA ALA A 394 -19.58 -17.63 2.25
C ALA A 394 -19.12 -18.09 3.64
N THR A 395 -19.51 -17.40 4.70
CA THR A 395 -19.21 -17.77 6.09
C THR A 395 -19.79 -19.14 6.43
N THR A 396 -21.06 -19.38 6.13
CA THR A 396 -21.69 -20.68 6.37
C THR A 396 -21.08 -21.80 5.52
N ARG A 397 -20.75 -21.51 4.26
CA ARG A 397 -20.13 -22.47 3.34
C ARG A 397 -18.76 -22.92 3.85
N LEU A 398 -17.94 -21.98 4.29
CA LEU A 398 -16.60 -22.25 4.84
C LEU A 398 -16.70 -23.01 6.17
N ALA A 399 -17.56 -22.59 7.09
CA ALA A 399 -17.77 -23.28 8.37
C ALA A 399 -18.26 -24.72 8.14
N THR A 400 -19.18 -24.94 7.20
CA THR A 400 -19.66 -26.28 6.83
C THR A 400 -18.54 -27.15 6.28
N GLN A 401 -17.68 -26.61 5.42
CA GLN A 401 -16.50 -27.32 4.93
C GLN A 401 -15.58 -27.73 6.08
N GLN A 402 -15.29 -26.82 7.01
CA GLN A 402 -14.42 -27.11 8.14
C GLN A 402 -14.99 -28.22 9.05
N GLU A 403 -16.31 -28.24 9.25
CA GLU A 403 -16.99 -29.33 9.98
C GLU A 403 -16.86 -30.67 9.25
N ILE A 404 -17.04 -30.71 7.91
CA ILE A 404 -16.84 -31.94 7.11
C ILE A 404 -15.41 -32.45 7.27
N LEU A 405 -14.45 -31.56 7.20
CA LEU A 405 -13.02 -31.92 7.31
C LEU A 405 -12.64 -32.33 8.72
N ALA A 406 -13.21 -31.69 9.75
CA ALA A 406 -12.99 -32.08 11.16
C ALA A 406 -13.50 -33.50 11.46
N ARG A 407 -14.66 -33.91 10.88
CA ARG A 407 -15.14 -35.28 10.98
C ARG A 407 -14.26 -36.31 10.24
N GLY A 408 -13.60 -35.89 9.17
CA GLY A 408 -12.74 -36.76 8.38
C GLY A 408 -13.40 -37.93 7.72
N ASP A 409 -14.76 -37.91 7.59
CA ASP A 409 -15.55 -39.02 7.06
C ASP A 409 -15.43 -39.12 5.53
N GLN A 410 -14.54 -40.00 5.06
CA GLN A 410 -14.30 -40.21 3.64
C GLN A 410 -15.52 -40.82 2.89
N ALA A 411 -16.50 -41.35 3.59
CA ALA A 411 -17.76 -41.83 2.97
C ALA A 411 -18.54 -40.69 2.31
N LEU A 412 -18.26 -39.42 2.65
CA LEU A 412 -18.88 -38.25 2.02
C LEU A 412 -18.26 -37.93 0.62
N ALA A 413 -17.12 -38.50 0.27
CA ALA A 413 -16.42 -38.17 -0.98
C ALA A 413 -17.28 -38.35 -2.24
N PRO A 414 -18.09 -39.43 -2.42
CA PRO A 414 -18.96 -39.56 -3.59
C PRO A 414 -20.03 -38.44 -3.67
N ALA A 415 -20.61 -38.04 -2.54
CA ALA A 415 -21.60 -36.95 -2.49
C ALA A 415 -20.96 -35.57 -2.80
N LEU A 416 -19.74 -35.31 -2.30
CA LEU A 416 -18.97 -34.10 -2.62
C LEU A 416 -18.65 -34.03 -4.12
N LEU A 417 -18.21 -35.14 -4.71
CA LEU A 417 -17.91 -35.22 -6.14
C LEU A 417 -19.21 -35.05 -6.98
N ALA A 418 -20.34 -35.62 -6.56
CA ALA A 418 -21.62 -35.42 -7.22
C ALA A 418 -22.04 -33.95 -7.19
N LEU A 419 -21.94 -33.28 -6.05
CA LEU A 419 -22.23 -31.84 -5.92
C LEU A 419 -21.32 -31.00 -6.83
N ALA A 420 -20.02 -31.33 -6.92
CA ALA A 420 -19.09 -30.63 -7.81
C ALA A 420 -19.45 -30.81 -9.30
N LYS A 421 -19.90 -32.01 -9.69
CA LYS A 421 -20.26 -32.34 -11.09
C LYS A 421 -21.62 -31.75 -11.49
N ASP A 422 -22.52 -31.53 -10.57
CA ASP A 422 -23.89 -31.08 -10.88
C ASP A 422 -23.91 -29.60 -11.29
N SER A 423 -24.07 -29.34 -12.60
CA SER A 423 -24.16 -28.01 -13.17
C SER A 423 -25.42 -27.21 -12.78
N GLY A 424 -26.42 -27.84 -12.15
CA GLY A 424 -27.57 -27.15 -11.56
C GLY A 424 -27.24 -26.37 -10.28
N ASN A 425 -26.11 -26.67 -9.64
CA ASN A 425 -25.64 -25.92 -8.46
C ASN A 425 -24.87 -24.68 -8.83
N PRO A 426 -24.93 -23.62 -7.98
CA PRO A 426 -24.08 -22.44 -8.15
C PRO A 426 -22.59 -22.81 -8.21
N LEU A 427 -21.81 -22.10 -9.02
CA LEU A 427 -20.38 -22.39 -9.19
C LEU A 427 -19.62 -22.35 -7.86
N ALA A 428 -19.94 -21.43 -6.94
CA ALA A 428 -19.32 -21.35 -5.62
C ALA A 428 -19.54 -22.63 -4.79
N ALA A 429 -20.71 -23.24 -4.87
CA ALA A 429 -21.01 -24.53 -4.23
C ALA A 429 -20.17 -25.67 -4.83
N ARG A 430 -20.08 -25.71 -6.15
CA ARG A 430 -19.31 -26.71 -6.89
C ARG A 430 -17.80 -26.60 -6.58
N VAL A 431 -17.28 -25.39 -6.52
CA VAL A 431 -15.87 -25.10 -6.15
C VAL A 431 -15.61 -25.51 -4.70
N ALA A 432 -16.53 -25.18 -3.78
CA ALA A 432 -16.41 -25.59 -2.38
C ALA A 432 -16.38 -27.11 -2.24
N ALA A 433 -17.31 -27.82 -2.91
CA ALA A 433 -17.35 -29.28 -2.90
C ALA A 433 -16.07 -29.91 -3.49
N LEU A 434 -15.53 -29.35 -4.58
CA LEU A 434 -14.30 -29.80 -5.23
C LEU A 434 -13.10 -29.67 -4.27
N PHE A 435 -12.93 -28.52 -3.61
CA PHE A 435 -11.83 -28.32 -2.67
C PHE A 435 -12.01 -29.12 -1.37
N THR A 436 -13.25 -29.31 -0.91
CA THR A 436 -13.55 -30.21 0.21
C THR A 436 -13.18 -31.65 -0.12
N TYR A 437 -13.55 -32.11 -1.31
CA TYR A 437 -13.18 -33.45 -1.83
C TYR A 437 -11.65 -33.63 -1.89
N LYS A 438 -10.93 -32.60 -2.40
CA LYS A 438 -9.46 -32.66 -2.43
C LYS A 438 -8.85 -32.72 -1.03
N GLN A 439 -9.32 -31.90 -0.12
CA GLN A 439 -8.78 -31.87 1.25
C GLN A 439 -9.08 -33.16 2.01
N LEU A 440 -10.25 -33.75 1.79
CA LEU A 440 -10.66 -34.98 2.46
C LEU A 440 -9.87 -36.22 1.98
N LEU A 441 -9.57 -36.30 0.67
CA LEU A 441 -8.91 -37.46 0.07
C LEU A 441 -7.42 -37.27 -0.26
N GLY A 442 -6.91 -36.06 -0.14
CA GLY A 442 -5.52 -35.74 -0.48
C GLY A 442 -5.19 -36.07 -1.94
N ALA A 443 -4.08 -36.82 -2.17
CA ALA A 443 -3.67 -37.25 -3.51
C ALA A 443 -4.67 -38.20 -4.18
N GLY A 444 -5.48 -38.93 -3.39
CA GLY A 444 -6.53 -39.81 -3.91
C GLY A 444 -7.62 -39.12 -4.72
N ALA A 445 -7.78 -37.80 -4.53
CA ALA A 445 -8.71 -36.98 -5.30
C ALA A 445 -8.24 -36.71 -6.74
N ASN A 446 -6.93 -36.79 -7.02
CA ASN A 446 -6.34 -36.28 -8.27
C ASN A 446 -6.96 -36.90 -9.55
N PRO A 447 -7.26 -38.21 -9.64
CA PRO A 447 -7.86 -38.77 -10.86
C PRO A 447 -9.19 -38.08 -11.21
N ALA A 448 -10.09 -37.92 -10.24
CA ALA A 448 -11.38 -37.25 -10.45
C ALA A 448 -11.24 -35.75 -10.75
N LEU A 449 -10.25 -35.07 -10.13
CA LEU A 449 -9.95 -33.68 -10.42
C LEU A 449 -9.45 -33.47 -11.85
N LEU A 450 -8.58 -34.36 -12.35
CA LEU A 450 -8.12 -34.30 -13.73
C LEU A 450 -9.22 -34.58 -14.75
N GLU A 451 -10.22 -35.42 -14.42
CA GLU A 451 -11.47 -35.52 -15.20
C GLU A 451 -12.25 -34.19 -15.21
N LEU A 452 -12.43 -33.56 -14.04
CA LEU A 452 -13.15 -32.29 -13.90
C LEU A 452 -12.43 -31.14 -14.61
N ALA A 453 -11.12 -31.22 -14.80
CA ALA A 453 -10.37 -30.24 -15.58
C ALA A 453 -10.78 -30.19 -17.07
N ALA A 454 -11.51 -31.19 -17.57
CA ALA A 454 -12.10 -31.15 -18.91
C ALA A 454 -13.41 -30.32 -18.96
N GLU A 455 -14.03 -30.02 -17.82
CA GLU A 455 -15.25 -29.21 -17.75
C GLU A 455 -14.90 -27.71 -17.74
N PRO A 456 -15.35 -26.91 -18.72
CA PRO A 456 -14.93 -25.52 -18.85
C PRO A 456 -15.23 -24.64 -17.64
N ALA A 457 -16.23 -24.95 -16.82
CA ALA A 457 -16.57 -24.16 -15.62
C ALA A 457 -15.68 -24.51 -14.43
N LEU A 458 -15.14 -25.72 -14.38
CA LEU A 458 -14.32 -26.22 -13.26
C LEU A 458 -12.85 -26.34 -13.59
N ALA A 459 -12.44 -26.24 -14.85
CA ALA A 459 -11.08 -26.50 -15.31
C ALA A 459 -10.01 -25.78 -14.49
N GLU A 460 -10.19 -24.46 -14.27
CA GLU A 460 -9.29 -23.65 -13.44
C GLU A 460 -9.14 -24.24 -12.04
N PHE A 461 -10.25 -24.49 -11.36
CA PHE A 461 -10.29 -24.94 -9.97
C PHE A 461 -9.77 -26.37 -9.80
N ALA A 462 -10.08 -27.23 -10.74
CA ALA A 462 -9.62 -28.61 -10.74
C ALA A 462 -8.11 -28.74 -10.92
N LEU A 463 -7.51 -27.93 -11.83
CA LEU A 463 -6.06 -27.86 -12.01
C LEU A 463 -5.36 -27.29 -10.78
N ARG A 464 -5.91 -26.22 -10.19
CA ARG A 464 -5.39 -25.62 -8.95
C ARG A 464 -5.47 -26.63 -7.79
N ALA A 465 -6.59 -27.30 -7.59
CA ALA A 465 -6.76 -28.28 -6.52
C ALA A 465 -5.84 -29.51 -6.70
N ALA A 466 -5.68 -30.01 -7.92
CA ALA A 466 -4.79 -31.14 -8.18
C ALA A 466 -3.35 -30.83 -7.81
N ALA A 467 -2.85 -29.62 -8.16
CA ALA A 467 -1.47 -29.17 -7.90
C ALA A 467 -1.31 -28.36 -6.61
N ASP A 468 -2.31 -28.33 -5.72
CA ASP A 468 -2.33 -27.48 -4.53
C ASP A 468 -1.23 -27.81 -3.53
N ARG A 469 -0.94 -29.08 -3.28
CA ARG A 469 0.00 -29.53 -2.25
C ARG A 469 1.30 -30.02 -2.88
N LEU A 470 2.39 -29.27 -2.69
CA LEU A 470 3.70 -29.58 -3.30
C LEU A 470 4.17 -31.01 -3.04
N LYS A 471 3.97 -31.51 -1.80
CA LYS A 471 4.38 -32.88 -1.42
C LYS A 471 3.60 -34.00 -2.17
N GLN A 472 2.49 -33.66 -2.83
CA GLN A 472 1.63 -34.60 -3.57
C GLN A 472 1.78 -34.52 -5.09
N ASN A 473 2.56 -33.56 -5.60
CA ASN A 473 2.60 -33.21 -7.02
C ASN A 473 3.49 -34.11 -7.88
N SER A 474 4.46 -34.78 -7.30
CA SER A 474 5.46 -35.58 -8.06
C SER A 474 4.82 -36.69 -8.92
N SER A 475 3.67 -37.24 -8.49
CA SER A 475 2.93 -38.28 -9.21
C SER A 475 1.98 -37.78 -10.30
N LEU A 476 1.77 -36.42 -10.38
CA LEU A 476 0.87 -35.88 -11.38
C LEU A 476 1.40 -36.05 -12.82
N PRO A 477 0.57 -36.46 -13.79
CA PRO A 477 0.91 -36.45 -15.21
C PRO A 477 0.93 -34.99 -15.73
N LEU A 478 1.85 -34.71 -16.68
CA LEU A 478 1.94 -33.38 -17.29
C LEU A 478 0.83 -33.10 -18.31
N ALA A 479 0.47 -34.12 -19.11
CA ALA A 479 -0.40 -33.97 -20.29
C ALA A 479 -1.72 -33.21 -20.05
N PRO A 480 -2.50 -33.40 -18.93
CA PRO A 480 -3.70 -32.61 -18.69
C PRO A 480 -3.43 -31.10 -18.51
N PHE A 481 -2.31 -30.74 -17.86
CA PHE A 481 -1.91 -29.37 -17.62
C PHE A 481 -1.34 -28.72 -18.89
N GLU A 482 -0.52 -29.44 -19.65
CA GLU A 482 -0.01 -28.97 -20.96
C GLU A 482 -1.16 -28.72 -21.95
N LYS A 483 -2.15 -29.62 -21.99
CA LYS A 483 -3.36 -29.41 -22.78
C LYS A 483 -4.12 -28.17 -22.36
N ALA A 484 -4.17 -27.85 -21.07
CA ALA A 484 -4.84 -26.69 -20.53
C ALA A 484 -4.16 -25.36 -20.89
N LEU A 485 -2.85 -25.34 -21.19
CA LEU A 485 -2.15 -24.17 -21.71
C LEU A 485 -2.70 -23.70 -23.09
N ALA A 486 -3.28 -24.62 -23.86
CA ALA A 486 -3.92 -24.30 -25.13
C ALA A 486 -5.41 -23.83 -25.00
N SER A 487 -5.92 -23.68 -23.77
CA SER A 487 -7.27 -23.19 -23.52
C SER A 487 -7.47 -21.80 -24.07
N SER A 488 -8.67 -21.51 -24.60
CA SER A 488 -9.08 -20.15 -24.95
C SER A 488 -9.40 -19.27 -23.73
N LYS A 489 -9.40 -19.85 -22.49
CA LYS A 489 -9.66 -19.13 -21.25
C LYS A 489 -8.34 -18.79 -20.55
N PRO A 490 -7.94 -17.50 -20.48
CA PRO A 490 -6.67 -17.10 -19.86
C PRO A 490 -6.50 -17.53 -18.39
N ARG A 491 -7.60 -17.63 -17.63
CA ARG A 491 -7.58 -18.12 -16.24
C ARG A 491 -7.15 -19.59 -16.17
N VAL A 492 -7.62 -20.41 -17.10
CA VAL A 492 -7.24 -21.83 -17.19
C VAL A 492 -5.77 -21.94 -17.59
N GLN A 493 -5.29 -21.09 -18.52
CA GLN A 493 -3.87 -21.05 -18.91
C GLN A 493 -3.00 -20.65 -17.70
N ALA A 494 -3.40 -19.64 -16.94
CA ALA A 494 -2.70 -19.18 -15.74
C ALA A 494 -2.60 -20.31 -14.68
N ALA A 495 -3.73 -20.98 -14.40
CA ALA A 495 -3.75 -22.11 -13.45
C ALA A 495 -2.87 -23.27 -13.91
N ALA A 496 -2.88 -23.59 -15.21
CA ALA A 496 -2.04 -24.63 -15.78
C ALA A 496 -0.55 -24.28 -15.72
N ALA A 497 -0.18 -23.03 -16.05
CA ALA A 497 1.21 -22.57 -15.98
C ALA A 497 1.78 -22.67 -14.55
N VAL A 498 1.02 -22.19 -13.56
CA VAL A 498 1.41 -22.30 -12.15
C VAL A 498 1.51 -23.77 -11.72
N ALA A 499 0.52 -24.60 -12.09
CA ALA A 499 0.50 -26.01 -11.74
C ALA A 499 1.73 -26.77 -12.29
N LEU A 500 2.13 -26.52 -13.54
CA LEU A 500 3.32 -27.14 -14.15
C LEU A 500 4.59 -26.77 -13.40
N GLY A 501 4.76 -25.50 -13.00
CA GLY A 501 5.86 -25.08 -12.13
C GLY A 501 5.85 -25.81 -10.78
N ARG A 502 4.68 -25.99 -10.18
CA ARG A 502 4.48 -26.69 -8.90
C ARG A 502 4.66 -28.21 -8.99
N ILE A 503 4.40 -28.80 -10.15
CA ILE A 503 4.69 -30.25 -10.40
C ILE A 503 6.19 -30.52 -10.42
N GLY A 504 7.01 -29.55 -10.85
CA GLY A 504 8.45 -29.59 -10.71
C GLY A 504 9.16 -30.46 -11.72
N LYS A 505 8.53 -30.84 -12.85
CA LYS A 505 9.11 -31.67 -13.92
C LYS A 505 9.59 -30.81 -15.08
N LYS A 506 10.90 -30.92 -15.43
CA LYS A 506 11.53 -30.11 -16.49
C LYS A 506 10.93 -30.32 -17.87
N GLU A 507 10.36 -31.51 -18.12
CA GLU A 507 9.70 -31.88 -19.35
C GLU A 507 8.54 -30.93 -19.72
N ALA A 508 7.99 -30.17 -18.72
CA ALA A 508 7.00 -29.14 -18.97
C ALA A 508 7.55 -27.86 -19.61
N ALA A 509 8.89 -27.72 -19.71
CA ALA A 509 9.52 -26.46 -20.13
C ALA A 509 9.13 -26.03 -21.55
N GLU A 510 9.07 -26.97 -22.51
CA GLU A 510 8.70 -26.69 -23.90
C GLU A 510 7.26 -26.10 -23.97
N ALA A 511 6.32 -26.71 -23.26
CA ALA A 511 4.93 -26.25 -23.20
C ALA A 511 4.84 -24.86 -22.56
N LEU A 512 5.55 -24.60 -21.47
CA LEU A 512 5.61 -23.28 -20.81
C LEU A 512 6.25 -22.22 -21.73
N LEU A 513 7.32 -22.54 -22.46
CA LEU A 513 7.95 -21.64 -23.42
C LEU A 513 7.00 -21.20 -24.53
N SER A 514 6.05 -22.05 -24.91
CA SER A 514 5.07 -21.73 -25.98
C SER A 514 4.17 -20.54 -25.62
N ILE A 515 3.91 -20.31 -24.32
CA ILE A 515 3.03 -19.27 -23.79
C ILE A 515 3.78 -18.16 -23.02
N ALA A 516 5.09 -18.29 -22.83
CA ALA A 516 5.91 -17.29 -22.13
C ALA A 516 6.19 -16.02 -22.96
N LYS A 517 5.56 -15.88 -24.13
CA LYS A 517 5.73 -14.74 -25.05
C LYS A 517 5.07 -13.50 -24.48
N PRO A 518 5.78 -12.36 -24.37
CA PRO A 518 5.14 -11.11 -24.04
C PRO A 518 4.10 -10.76 -25.12
N PRO A 519 3.00 -10.07 -24.74
CA PRO A 519 2.00 -9.65 -25.73
C PRO A 519 2.64 -8.72 -26.76
N ALA A 520 2.15 -8.77 -28.00
CA ALA A 520 2.69 -7.99 -29.12
C ALA A 520 2.69 -6.47 -28.86
N SER A 521 1.76 -5.97 -28.03
CA SER A 521 1.70 -4.57 -27.60
C SER A 521 2.85 -4.17 -26.65
N ALA A 522 3.47 -5.13 -25.95
CA ALA A 522 4.63 -4.89 -25.08
C ALA A 522 5.97 -4.87 -25.88
N GLN A 523 5.95 -5.21 -27.17
CA GLN A 523 7.13 -5.33 -28.03
C GLN A 523 7.37 -4.13 -28.95
N ALA A 524 6.40 -3.22 -29.08
CA ALA A 524 6.65 -2.00 -29.84
C ALA A 524 7.70 -1.17 -29.10
N PRO A 525 8.87 -0.87 -29.67
CA PRO A 525 9.71 0.18 -29.14
C PRO A 525 8.83 1.42 -29.04
N ALA A 526 8.80 2.06 -27.88
CA ALA A 526 8.12 3.32 -27.72
C ALA A 526 8.58 4.21 -28.87
N ALA A 527 7.66 4.60 -29.74
CA ALA A 527 7.98 5.56 -30.80
C ALA A 527 8.66 6.72 -30.12
N ALA A 528 9.76 7.21 -30.70
CA ALA A 528 10.49 8.34 -30.13
C ALA A 528 9.44 9.42 -29.77
N PRO A 529 9.45 9.95 -28.54
CA PRO A 529 8.43 10.89 -28.11
C PRO A 529 8.41 12.04 -29.11
N LYS A 530 7.23 12.35 -29.68
CA LYS A 530 7.08 13.51 -30.54
C LYS A 530 7.49 14.75 -29.77
N ALA A 531 8.15 15.68 -30.45
CA ALA A 531 8.55 16.93 -29.84
C ALA A 531 7.34 17.61 -29.15
N PRO A 532 7.51 18.20 -27.97
CA PRO A 532 6.46 18.95 -27.32
C PRO A 532 5.95 20.09 -28.20
N LEU A 533 4.67 20.40 -28.11
CA LEU A 533 4.11 21.60 -28.75
C LEU A 533 4.74 22.87 -28.15
N PHE A 534 5.16 22.80 -26.90
CA PHE A 534 5.86 23.83 -26.17
C PHE A 534 6.63 23.23 -24.98
N GLU A 535 7.80 23.82 -24.68
CA GLU A 535 8.59 23.56 -23.46
C GLU A 535 9.24 24.86 -22.98
N SER A 536 9.05 25.18 -21.68
CA SER A 536 9.55 26.45 -21.11
C SER A 536 11.03 26.42 -20.76
N GLY A 537 11.63 25.23 -20.58
CA GLY A 537 12.81 25.08 -19.76
C GLY A 537 12.48 25.35 -18.27
N ASN A 538 13.51 25.32 -17.43
CA ASN A 538 13.35 25.52 -16.00
C ASN A 538 13.00 26.97 -15.68
N LEU A 539 11.86 27.18 -15.01
CA LEU A 539 11.42 28.48 -14.48
C LEU A 539 11.53 28.48 -12.96
N SER A 540 12.03 29.56 -12.37
CA SER A 540 12.16 29.75 -10.92
C SER A 540 11.76 31.18 -10.50
N GLY A 541 11.47 31.38 -9.22
CA GLY A 541 11.14 32.69 -8.67
C GLY A 541 9.93 33.34 -9.38
N THR A 542 10.12 34.49 -10.01
CA THR A 542 9.10 35.23 -10.76
C THR A 542 9.08 34.91 -12.26
N GLY A 543 9.87 33.92 -12.70
CA GLY A 543 9.93 33.49 -14.11
C GLY A 543 8.58 33.06 -14.66
N THR A 544 8.24 33.53 -15.84
CA THR A 544 7.02 33.16 -16.57
C THR A 544 7.31 32.88 -18.03
N ALA A 545 6.49 32.05 -18.66
CA ALA A 545 6.50 31.80 -20.09
C ALA A 545 5.15 32.21 -20.72
N GLU A 546 5.20 33.11 -21.70
CA GLU A 546 4.07 33.46 -22.53
C GLU A 546 3.98 32.47 -23.69
N ILE A 547 2.88 31.79 -23.84
CA ILE A 547 2.73 30.64 -24.74
C ILE A 547 1.61 30.92 -25.73
N GLU A 548 1.88 30.78 -27.00
CA GLU A 548 0.88 30.72 -28.05
C GLU A 548 1.23 29.56 -28.97
N ILE A 549 0.36 28.55 -29.07
CA ILE A 549 0.56 27.36 -29.91
C ILE A 549 -0.60 27.09 -30.83
N SER A 550 -0.32 26.44 -31.95
CA SER A 550 -1.36 25.93 -32.85
C SER A 550 -1.95 24.63 -32.32
N LEU A 551 -3.28 24.51 -32.39
CA LEU A 551 -4.03 23.31 -32.06
C LEU A 551 -4.64 22.62 -33.31
N VAL A 552 -4.26 23.02 -34.49
CA VAL A 552 -4.75 22.39 -35.73
C VAL A 552 -4.33 20.92 -35.77
N GLY A 553 -5.30 20.02 -35.77
CA GLY A 553 -5.06 18.58 -35.75
C GLY A 553 -4.79 18.00 -34.35
N VAL A 554 -4.87 18.81 -33.28
CA VAL A 554 -4.71 18.37 -31.90
C VAL A 554 -6.06 18.02 -31.29
N ASN A 555 -6.28 16.74 -31.02
CA ASN A 555 -7.51 16.24 -30.37
C ASN A 555 -7.35 16.11 -28.85
N ASN A 556 -6.14 15.86 -28.39
CA ASN A 556 -5.81 15.76 -26.97
C ASN A 556 -4.73 16.79 -26.64
N LEU A 557 -4.90 17.46 -25.52
CA LEU A 557 -3.97 18.46 -25.01
C LEU A 557 -3.57 18.11 -23.57
N TYR A 558 -2.29 17.97 -23.36
CA TYR A 558 -1.72 17.69 -22.03
C TYR A 558 -0.94 18.92 -21.57
N LEU A 559 -1.40 19.55 -20.49
CA LEU A 559 -0.67 20.58 -19.77
C LEU A 559 0.15 19.90 -18.68
N VAL A 560 1.46 19.96 -18.80
CA VAL A 560 2.41 19.21 -17.95
C VAL A 560 3.28 20.17 -17.19
N VAL A 561 3.46 19.91 -15.90
CA VAL A 561 4.44 20.61 -15.05
C VAL A 561 5.36 19.56 -14.45
N GLU A 562 6.62 19.62 -14.85
CA GLU A 562 7.68 18.77 -14.32
C GLU A 562 8.46 19.52 -13.23
N GLU A 563 9.11 18.79 -12.31
CA GLU A 563 10.10 19.36 -11.39
C GLU A 563 11.36 19.76 -12.15
N GLY A 564 12.02 20.82 -11.70
CA GLY A 564 13.23 21.37 -12.36
C GLY A 564 14.53 20.65 -12.02
N GLY A 565 14.46 19.43 -11.44
CA GLY A 565 15.64 18.62 -11.08
C GLY A 565 16.13 18.79 -9.65
N ASN A 566 15.48 19.62 -8.83
CA ASN A 566 15.81 19.85 -7.41
C ASN A 566 14.78 19.22 -6.43
N GLY A 567 13.87 18.37 -6.95
CA GLY A 567 12.72 17.84 -6.23
C GLY A 567 11.50 18.75 -6.39
N ASN A 568 10.32 18.26 -5.99
CA ASN A 568 9.06 18.98 -6.18
C ASN A 568 8.57 19.78 -4.96
N GLY A 569 9.43 19.98 -3.95
CA GLY A 569 9.05 20.68 -2.73
C GLY A 569 8.66 22.14 -2.97
N GLY A 570 7.36 22.45 -2.78
CA GLY A 570 6.85 23.82 -2.95
C GLY A 570 6.66 24.28 -4.39
N ASP A 571 6.70 23.38 -5.37
CA ASP A 571 6.55 23.65 -6.82
C ASP A 571 5.08 23.96 -7.19
N HIS A 572 4.53 24.98 -6.56
CA HIS A 572 3.20 25.48 -6.85
C HIS A 572 3.21 26.19 -8.21
N ALA A 573 2.55 25.62 -9.18
CA ALA A 573 2.53 26.06 -10.57
C ALA A 573 1.16 26.57 -11.00
N GLY A 574 1.14 27.49 -11.96
CA GLY A 574 -0.11 28.03 -12.50
C GLY A 574 -0.08 28.17 -14.03
N TRP A 575 -1.21 27.85 -14.61
CA TRP A 575 -1.53 28.16 -16.02
C TRP A 575 -2.52 29.33 -15.99
N PHE A 576 -2.03 30.54 -16.28
CA PHE A 576 -2.77 31.80 -16.15
C PHE A 576 -3.38 32.23 -17.46
N ASP A 577 -4.63 32.70 -17.42
CA ASP A 577 -5.43 33.17 -18.54
C ASP A 577 -5.39 32.23 -19.77
N PRO A 578 -5.63 30.92 -19.58
CA PRO A 578 -5.59 29.97 -20.68
C PRO A 578 -6.84 30.15 -21.57
N VAL A 579 -6.63 30.56 -22.82
CA VAL A 579 -7.68 30.85 -23.77
C VAL A 579 -7.48 30.10 -25.08
N LEU A 580 -8.53 29.43 -25.53
CA LEU A 580 -8.61 28.78 -26.83
C LEU A 580 -9.23 29.75 -27.86
N SER A 581 -8.69 29.77 -29.06
CA SER A 581 -9.27 30.48 -30.19
C SER A 581 -9.99 29.49 -31.09
N HIS A 582 -11.28 29.71 -31.32
CA HIS A 582 -12.07 28.94 -32.27
C HIS A 582 -11.88 29.47 -33.71
N ARG A 583 -12.14 28.62 -34.73
CA ARG A 583 -11.95 28.95 -36.13
C ARG A 583 -12.79 30.16 -36.62
N ASP A 584 -13.86 30.50 -35.93
CA ASP A 584 -14.69 31.68 -36.20
C ASP A 584 -14.22 32.95 -35.46
N GLY A 585 -13.07 32.90 -34.80
CA GLY A 585 -12.47 33.99 -34.03
C GLY A 585 -13.00 34.11 -32.60
N LYS A 586 -13.93 33.26 -32.18
CA LYS A 586 -14.45 33.26 -30.78
C LYS A 586 -13.36 32.77 -29.83
N LEU A 587 -13.22 33.48 -28.71
CA LEU A 587 -12.32 33.10 -27.61
C LEU A 587 -13.10 32.30 -26.56
N VAL A 588 -12.52 31.16 -26.15
CA VAL A 588 -13.11 30.26 -25.14
C VAL A 588 -12.07 30.02 -24.06
N PRO A 589 -12.32 30.45 -22.80
CA PRO A 589 -11.42 30.12 -21.70
C PRO A 589 -11.30 28.61 -21.52
N LEU A 590 -10.06 28.08 -21.44
CA LEU A 590 -9.83 26.66 -21.22
C LEU A 590 -10.41 26.20 -19.86
N THR A 591 -10.48 27.07 -18.88
CA THR A 591 -11.09 26.85 -17.57
C THR A 591 -12.59 26.55 -17.62
N GLN A 592 -13.27 26.82 -18.74
CA GLN A 592 -14.67 26.45 -18.96
C GLN A 592 -14.86 25.04 -19.51
N LEU A 593 -13.78 24.44 -20.02
CA LEU A 593 -13.77 23.05 -20.42
C LEU A 593 -13.47 22.14 -19.23
N LYS A 594 -14.17 21.04 -19.15
CA LYS A 594 -13.86 20.01 -18.15
C LYS A 594 -12.67 19.19 -18.62
N TRP A 595 -11.62 19.10 -17.82
CA TRP A 595 -10.53 18.16 -18.11
C TRP A 595 -11.01 16.70 -18.00
N LYS A 596 -10.42 15.84 -18.78
CA LYS A 596 -10.67 14.39 -18.76
C LYS A 596 -10.03 13.74 -17.52
N SER A 597 -8.82 14.19 -17.20
CA SER A 597 -8.10 13.79 -15.99
C SER A 597 -7.12 14.89 -15.58
N ALA A 598 -6.81 14.93 -14.28
CA ALA A 598 -5.74 15.76 -13.74
C ALA A 598 -5.03 14.99 -12.63
N THR A 599 -3.69 15.00 -12.66
CA THR A 599 -2.83 14.44 -11.64
C THR A 599 -1.86 15.52 -11.18
N GLN A 600 -1.43 15.47 -9.93
CA GLN A 600 -0.47 16.42 -9.36
C GLN A 600 0.33 15.74 -8.24
N GLY A 601 1.52 16.28 -7.96
CA GLY A 601 2.43 15.74 -6.95
C GLY A 601 1.99 16.01 -5.52
N TRP A 602 1.23 17.11 -5.29
CA TRP A 602 0.71 17.48 -3.98
C TRP A 602 -0.51 18.40 -4.11
N GLY A 603 -1.36 18.43 -3.09
CA GLY A 603 -2.53 19.30 -3.05
C GLY A 603 -3.60 18.92 -4.06
N LYS A 604 -4.25 19.92 -4.67
CA LYS A 604 -5.30 19.72 -5.70
C LYS A 604 -5.08 20.61 -6.91
N THR A 605 -5.39 20.08 -8.08
CA THR A 605 -5.53 20.90 -9.29
C THR A 605 -6.91 21.56 -9.29
N GLU A 606 -6.95 22.87 -9.22
CA GLU A 606 -8.22 23.64 -9.09
C GLU A 606 -8.21 24.89 -10.00
N ILE A 607 -9.41 25.28 -10.42
CA ILE A 607 -9.61 26.53 -11.16
C ILE A 607 -9.59 27.71 -10.17
N ASN A 608 -8.80 28.74 -10.46
CA ASN A 608 -8.63 29.98 -9.69
C ASN A 608 -8.12 29.79 -8.25
N LYS A 609 -7.59 28.60 -7.95
CA LYS A 609 -6.94 28.33 -6.68
C LYS A 609 -5.57 27.72 -6.87
N ALA A 610 -4.68 28.02 -5.96
CA ALA A 610 -3.39 27.33 -5.84
C ALA A 610 -3.60 25.90 -5.27
N PRO A 611 -2.63 24.97 -5.43
CA PRO A 611 -2.78 23.58 -4.98
C PRO A 611 -3.05 23.43 -3.46
N ASN A 612 -2.75 24.43 -2.67
CA ASN A 612 -3.04 24.50 -1.22
C ASN A 612 -4.43 25.07 -0.89
N GLY A 613 -5.27 25.35 -1.92
CA GLY A 613 -6.62 25.89 -1.76
C GLY A 613 -6.70 27.42 -1.63
N GLU A 614 -5.58 28.13 -1.51
CA GLU A 614 -5.55 29.60 -1.51
C GLU A 614 -5.93 30.17 -2.89
N PRO A 615 -6.36 31.44 -2.97
CA PRO A 615 -6.58 32.10 -4.26
C PRO A 615 -5.34 32.04 -5.13
N LEU A 616 -5.51 31.68 -6.40
CA LEU A 616 -4.41 31.59 -7.36
C LEU A 616 -3.80 32.99 -7.57
N ARG A 617 -2.48 33.10 -7.44
CA ARG A 617 -1.74 34.35 -7.64
C ARG A 617 -0.44 34.06 -8.38
N ARG A 618 -0.09 34.91 -9.34
CA ARG A 618 1.18 34.83 -10.07
C ARG A 618 2.34 35.26 -9.16
N ALA A 619 3.44 34.54 -9.25
CA ALA A 619 4.65 34.87 -8.50
C ALA A 619 5.28 36.21 -8.94
N ASP A 620 5.08 36.63 -10.20
CA ASP A 620 5.55 37.93 -10.73
C ASP A 620 4.64 39.12 -10.33
N GLY A 621 3.58 38.86 -9.56
CA GLY A 621 2.65 39.87 -9.05
C GLY A 621 1.71 40.47 -10.11
N LYS A 622 1.81 40.07 -11.37
CA LYS A 622 0.92 40.60 -12.42
C LYS A 622 -0.50 40.06 -12.26
N PRO A 623 -1.52 40.88 -12.62
CA PRO A 623 -2.90 40.45 -12.57
C PRO A 623 -3.19 39.36 -13.58
N HIS A 624 -4.16 38.50 -13.29
CA HIS A 624 -4.77 37.53 -14.19
C HIS A 624 -6.25 37.47 -13.88
N THR A 625 -7.05 37.03 -14.84
CA THR A 625 -8.52 36.96 -14.68
C THR A 625 -8.96 35.57 -14.26
N GLN A 626 -8.25 34.54 -14.69
CA GLN A 626 -8.53 33.14 -14.39
C GLN A 626 -7.27 32.30 -14.54
N GLY A 627 -7.30 31.08 -14.04
CA GLY A 627 -6.18 30.17 -14.17
C GLY A 627 -6.44 28.80 -13.60
N ILE A 628 -5.48 27.92 -13.75
CA ILE A 628 -5.49 26.57 -13.20
C ILE A 628 -4.24 26.45 -12.35
N GLY A 629 -4.41 26.31 -11.04
CA GLY A 629 -3.32 26.04 -10.12
C GLY A 629 -3.10 24.54 -9.98
N THR A 630 -1.85 24.13 -9.91
CA THR A 630 -1.41 22.74 -9.77
C THR A 630 -0.03 22.65 -9.11
N HIS A 631 0.45 21.44 -8.84
CA HIS A 631 1.75 21.20 -8.22
C HIS A 631 2.56 20.21 -9.06
N ALA A 632 3.84 20.47 -9.28
CA ALA A 632 4.71 19.51 -9.97
C ALA A 632 4.82 18.19 -9.16
N ARG A 633 4.84 17.03 -9.77
CA ARG A 633 4.64 16.75 -11.18
C ARG A 633 3.15 16.72 -11.48
N SER A 634 2.71 17.46 -12.46
CA SER A 634 1.29 17.54 -12.81
C SER A 634 1.05 17.26 -14.28
N VAL A 635 -0.07 16.60 -14.56
CA VAL A 635 -0.58 16.41 -15.92
C VAL A 635 -2.07 16.66 -15.94
N ILE A 636 -2.50 17.61 -16.74
CA ILE A 636 -3.91 17.92 -16.94
C ILE A 636 -4.26 17.60 -18.40
N HIS A 637 -5.16 16.65 -18.60
CA HIS A 637 -5.58 16.18 -19.93
C HIS A 637 -6.92 16.78 -20.33
N TYR A 638 -6.93 17.45 -21.47
CA TYR A 638 -8.13 17.93 -22.11
C TYR A 638 -8.37 17.23 -23.45
N VAL A 639 -9.63 16.95 -23.75
CA VAL A 639 -10.07 16.62 -25.11
C VAL A 639 -10.49 17.94 -25.76
N ILE A 640 -9.81 18.31 -26.84
CA ILE A 640 -10.01 19.60 -27.51
C ILE A 640 -11.03 19.44 -28.66
N PRO A 641 -12.10 20.24 -28.66
CA PRO A 641 -13.02 20.28 -29.83
C PRO A 641 -12.27 20.62 -31.12
N GLY A 642 -12.49 19.87 -32.19
CA GLY A 642 -11.75 20.00 -33.46
C GLY A 642 -11.86 21.34 -34.19
N ALA A 643 -12.69 22.26 -33.69
CA ALA A 643 -12.82 23.63 -34.22
C ALA A 643 -11.84 24.64 -33.57
N MET A 644 -11.09 24.22 -32.53
CA MET A 644 -10.10 25.09 -31.88
C MET A 644 -8.81 25.17 -32.69
N GLN A 645 -8.27 26.39 -32.83
CA GLN A 645 -7.14 26.69 -33.71
C GLN A 645 -5.85 26.97 -32.93
N LYS A 646 -5.98 27.64 -31.77
CA LYS A 646 -4.85 28.08 -30.94
C LYS A 646 -5.15 28.00 -29.49
N LEU A 647 -4.10 27.79 -28.67
CA LEU A 647 -4.10 28.04 -27.23
C LEU A 647 -3.13 29.18 -26.93
N LYS A 648 -3.61 30.15 -26.14
CA LYS A 648 -2.76 31.18 -25.53
C LYS A 648 -2.86 31.04 -24.01
N VAL A 649 -1.72 31.03 -23.33
CA VAL A 649 -1.64 30.87 -21.86
C VAL A 649 -0.31 31.40 -21.33
N THR A 650 -0.31 31.91 -20.12
CA THR A 650 0.91 32.23 -19.37
C THR A 650 1.18 31.12 -18.36
N ALA A 651 2.37 30.56 -18.37
CA ALA A 651 2.81 29.58 -17.39
C ALA A 651 3.80 30.19 -16.40
N GLY A 652 3.75 29.81 -15.11
CA GLY A 652 4.69 30.30 -14.11
C GLY A 652 4.38 29.77 -12.72
N LEU A 653 5.27 30.04 -11.75
CA LEU A 653 5.00 29.73 -10.36
C LEU A 653 3.84 30.59 -9.83
N CYS A 654 3.03 30.02 -8.95
CA CYS A 654 1.92 30.71 -8.29
C CYS A 654 2.17 31.03 -6.81
N SER A 655 3.38 30.74 -6.30
CA SER A 655 3.77 31.07 -4.94
C SER A 655 5.24 31.46 -4.88
N THR A 656 5.54 32.52 -4.12
CA THR A 656 6.92 32.97 -3.82
C THR A 656 7.43 32.44 -2.48
N LYS A 657 6.67 31.62 -1.78
CA LYS A 657 7.01 31.13 -0.43
C LYS A 657 8.19 30.14 -0.43
N ASN A 658 8.46 29.51 -1.55
CA ASN A 658 9.68 28.70 -1.70
C ASN A 658 10.60 29.31 -2.77
N PRO A 659 11.72 29.94 -2.37
CA PRO A 659 12.66 30.53 -3.31
C PRO A 659 13.38 29.49 -4.19
N ASP A 660 13.39 28.23 -3.77
CA ASP A 660 14.08 27.13 -4.47
C ASP A 660 13.15 26.38 -5.44
N ALA A 661 11.87 26.78 -5.55
CA ALA A 661 10.94 26.17 -6.47
C ALA A 661 11.41 26.34 -7.93
N VAL A 662 11.52 25.22 -8.65
CA VAL A 662 11.94 25.19 -10.05
C VAL A 662 11.06 24.22 -10.81
N VAL A 663 10.35 24.71 -11.83
CA VAL A 663 9.41 23.93 -12.64
C VAL A 663 9.69 24.06 -14.13
N ASN A 664 9.38 23.01 -14.89
CA ASN A 664 9.38 23.04 -16.35
C ASN A 664 7.97 22.82 -16.86
N PHE A 665 7.45 23.73 -17.66
CA PHE A 665 6.13 23.65 -18.27
C PHE A 665 6.24 23.07 -19.67
N ARG A 666 5.43 22.05 -19.94
CA ARG A 666 5.36 21.43 -21.28
C ARG A 666 3.91 21.33 -21.74
N ILE A 667 3.69 21.49 -23.02
CA ILE A 667 2.40 21.26 -23.66
C ILE A 667 2.58 20.18 -24.73
N LEU A 668 1.78 19.12 -24.65
CA LEU A 668 1.91 17.95 -25.52
C LEU A 668 0.58 17.65 -26.19
N ALA A 669 0.63 17.11 -27.41
CA ALA A 669 -0.53 16.57 -28.13
C ALA A 669 -0.77 15.08 -27.83
N GLU A 670 0.22 14.41 -27.24
CA GLU A 670 0.20 13.00 -26.86
C GLU A 670 0.50 12.88 -25.38
N PRO A 671 0.11 11.79 -24.70
CA PRO A 671 0.43 11.60 -23.29
C PRO A 671 1.94 11.76 -23.07
N PRO A 672 2.37 12.52 -22.05
CA PRO A 672 3.77 12.57 -21.68
C PRO A 672 4.27 11.17 -21.33
N ALA A 673 5.50 10.86 -21.70
CA ALA A 673 6.14 9.60 -21.35
C ALA A 673 6.07 9.39 -19.82
N GLY A 674 5.45 8.30 -19.39
CA GLY A 674 5.25 7.98 -17.96
C GLY A 674 3.95 8.48 -17.31
N THR A 675 3.04 9.17 -18.06
CA THR A 675 1.75 9.66 -17.49
C THR A 675 0.52 9.21 -18.29
N GLY A 676 0.68 8.59 -19.42
CA GLY A 676 -0.39 7.82 -20.07
C GLY A 676 -0.63 6.56 -19.24
N SER A 677 -1.71 5.85 -19.50
CA SER A 677 -1.92 4.46 -19.10
C SER A 677 -0.82 3.55 -19.69
N SER A 678 0.46 3.90 -19.45
CA SER A 678 1.57 3.07 -19.84
C SER A 678 1.57 1.89 -18.88
N ASN A 679 1.59 0.71 -19.43
CA ASN A 679 1.80 -0.52 -18.67
C ASN A 679 3.24 -0.59 -18.11
N GLU A 680 3.91 0.54 -17.97
CA GLU A 680 5.29 0.70 -17.56
C GLU A 680 5.38 1.52 -16.27
N GLY A 681 6.24 1.10 -15.38
CA GLY A 681 6.53 1.80 -14.15
C GLY A 681 5.64 1.41 -12.96
N PRO A 682 5.93 1.98 -11.77
CA PRO A 682 5.28 1.60 -10.53
C PRO A 682 3.80 1.99 -10.43
N HIS A 683 3.33 2.85 -11.32
CA HIS A 683 1.94 3.32 -11.39
C HIS A 683 1.20 2.77 -12.61
N ALA A 684 1.72 1.67 -13.20
CA ALA A 684 1.08 1.05 -14.36
C ALA A 684 -0.36 0.62 -14.04
N THR A 685 -1.25 0.88 -15.00
CA THR A 685 -2.65 0.40 -14.97
C THR A 685 -2.73 -1.10 -15.26
N PRO A 686 -3.86 -1.78 -15.02
CA PRO A 686 -4.01 -3.20 -15.29
C PRO A 686 -3.54 -3.58 -16.69
N ASN A 687 -2.73 -4.64 -16.75
CA ASN A 687 -2.36 -5.26 -18.02
C ASN A 687 -2.54 -6.78 -17.92
N PRO A 688 -3.75 -7.29 -18.11
CA PRO A 688 -4.02 -8.72 -17.99
C PRO A 688 -3.24 -9.57 -18.99
N ALA A 689 -2.81 -9.00 -20.11
CA ALA A 689 -2.07 -9.72 -21.15
C ALA A 689 -0.67 -10.17 -20.72
N VAL A 690 -0.05 -9.53 -19.72
CA VAL A 690 1.27 -9.92 -19.21
C VAL A 690 1.21 -11.08 -18.22
N ILE A 691 0.04 -11.40 -17.65
CA ILE A 691 -0.09 -12.31 -16.51
C ILE A 691 0.30 -13.74 -16.90
N VAL A 692 -0.29 -14.31 -17.94
CA VAL A 692 -0.01 -15.68 -18.36
C VAL A 692 1.47 -15.85 -18.76
N PRO A 693 2.06 -14.98 -19.59
CA PRO A 693 3.50 -15.01 -19.86
C PRO A 693 4.38 -14.86 -18.62
N HIS A 694 4.02 -13.99 -17.69
CA HIS A 694 4.73 -13.82 -16.43
C HIS A 694 4.76 -15.11 -15.60
N LEU A 695 3.60 -15.76 -15.43
CA LEU A 695 3.49 -17.01 -14.68
C LEU A 695 4.27 -18.16 -15.36
N ALA A 696 4.25 -18.22 -16.70
CA ALA A 696 5.02 -19.19 -17.43
C ALA A 696 6.54 -18.98 -17.24
N VAL A 697 7.01 -17.72 -17.29
CA VAL A 697 8.41 -17.37 -17.01
C VAL A 697 8.82 -17.78 -15.58
N HIS A 698 8.00 -17.44 -14.59
CA HIS A 698 8.28 -17.82 -13.20
C HIS A 698 8.27 -19.34 -12.99
N SER A 699 7.41 -20.08 -13.70
CA SER A 699 7.40 -21.53 -13.67
C SER A 699 8.66 -22.12 -14.31
N LEU A 700 9.17 -21.57 -15.42
CA LEU A 700 10.46 -21.95 -16.02
C LEU A 700 11.64 -21.71 -15.05
N VAL A 701 11.62 -20.59 -14.33
CA VAL A 701 12.62 -20.28 -13.30
C VAL A 701 12.54 -21.28 -12.14
N THR A 702 11.33 -21.60 -11.67
CA THR A 702 11.10 -22.60 -10.61
C THR A 702 11.62 -23.98 -11.01
N LEU A 703 11.41 -24.39 -12.28
CA LEU A 703 11.91 -25.65 -12.86
C LEU A 703 13.42 -25.63 -13.08
N ARG A 704 14.07 -24.46 -13.01
CA ARG A 704 15.47 -24.29 -13.44
C ARG A 704 15.71 -24.82 -14.86
N ALA A 705 14.81 -24.50 -15.79
CA ALA A 705 14.82 -25.00 -17.17
C ALA A 705 15.87 -24.25 -18.01
N ILE A 706 17.15 -24.32 -17.61
CA ILE A 706 18.26 -23.54 -18.21
C ILE A 706 18.55 -24.03 -19.62
N GLU A 707 18.74 -25.33 -19.80
CA GLU A 707 19.09 -25.91 -21.09
C GLU A 707 18.01 -25.73 -22.14
N GLU A 708 16.74 -25.93 -21.73
CA GLU A 708 15.55 -25.75 -22.56
C GLU A 708 15.37 -24.28 -22.98
N CYS A 709 15.58 -23.36 -22.04
CA CYS A 709 15.54 -21.92 -22.34
C CYS A 709 16.69 -21.50 -23.26
N LEU A 710 17.93 -21.98 -23.05
CA LEU A 710 19.06 -21.68 -23.93
C LEU A 710 18.83 -22.24 -25.34
N ALA A 711 18.25 -23.43 -25.48
CA ALA A 711 17.87 -23.98 -26.78
C ALA A 711 16.81 -23.14 -27.48
N ALA A 712 15.87 -22.55 -26.72
CA ALA A 712 14.78 -21.74 -27.25
C ALA A 712 15.19 -20.31 -27.66
N VAL A 713 16.39 -19.82 -27.34
CA VAL A 713 16.88 -18.49 -27.71
C VAL A 713 16.86 -18.23 -29.23
N ASP A 714 17.08 -19.30 -30.04
CA ASP A 714 17.03 -19.20 -31.50
C ASP A 714 15.66 -19.50 -32.11
N SER A 715 14.63 -19.65 -31.27
CA SER A 715 13.28 -20.04 -31.68
C SER A 715 12.27 -18.86 -31.61
N VAL A 716 11.02 -19.14 -31.96
CA VAL A 716 9.89 -18.19 -31.78
C VAL A 716 9.59 -17.91 -30.30
N SER A 717 10.10 -18.70 -29.36
CA SER A 717 9.93 -18.54 -27.91
C SER A 717 11.08 -17.76 -27.24
N ARG A 718 11.98 -17.16 -28.05
CA ARG A 718 13.19 -16.45 -27.59
C ARG A 718 12.94 -15.44 -26.48
N ASP A 719 11.88 -14.64 -26.59
CA ASP A 719 11.62 -13.56 -25.64
C ASP A 719 11.24 -14.10 -24.27
N GLY A 720 10.42 -15.15 -24.22
CA GLY A 720 10.09 -15.85 -22.97
C GLY A 720 11.30 -16.56 -22.39
N ALA A 721 12.10 -17.21 -23.23
CA ALA A 721 13.33 -17.89 -22.83
C ALA A 721 14.35 -16.90 -22.21
N LEU A 722 14.62 -15.78 -22.87
CA LEU A 722 15.52 -14.74 -22.36
C LEU A 722 15.01 -14.10 -21.07
N ARG A 723 13.69 -13.89 -20.93
CA ARG A 723 13.09 -13.43 -19.69
C ARG A 723 13.26 -14.44 -18.53
N ALA A 724 13.15 -15.73 -18.78
CA ALA A 724 13.41 -16.75 -17.78
C ALA A 724 14.90 -16.80 -17.41
N LEU A 725 15.78 -16.78 -18.41
CA LEU A 725 17.24 -16.85 -18.21
C LEU A 725 17.77 -15.66 -17.39
N HIS A 726 17.35 -14.44 -17.66
CA HIS A 726 17.87 -13.28 -16.94
C HIS A 726 17.43 -13.21 -15.44
N LEU A 727 16.47 -14.02 -15.04
CA LEU A 727 16.08 -14.18 -13.63
C LEU A 727 16.90 -15.28 -12.92
N MET A 728 17.67 -16.08 -13.66
CA MET A 728 18.45 -17.21 -13.12
C MET A 728 19.94 -16.86 -13.04
N HIS A 729 20.41 -16.40 -11.88
CA HIS A 729 21.84 -16.15 -11.64
C HIS A 729 22.61 -17.49 -11.47
N ASP A 730 22.86 -18.13 -12.61
CA ASP A 730 23.59 -19.39 -12.71
C ASP A 730 24.75 -19.26 -13.72
N PRO A 731 25.97 -19.79 -13.41
CA PRO A 731 27.08 -19.73 -14.36
C PRO A 731 26.74 -20.28 -15.74
N ALA A 732 26.00 -21.38 -15.82
CA ALA A 732 25.63 -22.02 -17.09
C ALA A 732 24.77 -21.12 -17.97
N VAL A 733 23.93 -20.24 -17.35
CA VAL A 733 23.11 -19.25 -18.07
C VAL A 733 24.02 -18.24 -18.76
N VAL A 734 25.00 -17.68 -18.05
CA VAL A 734 25.91 -16.66 -18.61
C VAL A 734 26.77 -17.25 -19.70
N ASP A 735 27.35 -18.44 -19.46
CA ASP A 735 28.17 -19.15 -20.45
C ASP A 735 27.39 -19.47 -21.73
N GLY A 736 26.16 -19.96 -21.56
CA GLY A 736 25.25 -20.24 -22.66
C GLY A 736 24.85 -18.99 -23.45
N LEU A 737 24.53 -17.91 -22.78
CA LEU A 737 24.16 -16.62 -23.41
C LEU A 737 25.36 -16.00 -24.15
N LEU A 738 26.57 -16.06 -23.59
CA LEU A 738 27.79 -15.58 -24.25
C LEU A 738 28.08 -16.41 -25.52
N ALA A 739 27.94 -17.72 -25.47
CA ALA A 739 28.08 -18.59 -26.62
C ALA A 739 27.05 -18.30 -27.72
N LYS A 740 25.77 -18.15 -27.33
CA LYS A 740 24.69 -17.74 -28.24
C LYS A 740 24.93 -16.36 -28.86
N HIS A 741 25.40 -15.38 -28.07
CA HIS A 741 25.75 -14.06 -28.59
C HIS A 741 26.89 -14.14 -29.64
N ALA A 742 27.90 -14.99 -29.42
CA ALA A 742 29.01 -15.14 -30.33
C ALA A 742 28.60 -15.78 -31.67
N SER A 743 27.69 -16.76 -31.64
CA SER A 743 27.20 -17.46 -32.83
C SER A 743 26.05 -16.77 -33.56
N ALA A 744 25.30 -15.87 -32.89
CA ALA A 744 24.19 -15.19 -33.50
C ALA A 744 24.64 -14.30 -34.68
N THR A 745 23.88 -14.31 -35.77
CA THR A 745 24.09 -13.44 -36.95
C THR A 745 23.10 -12.25 -36.94
N ASP A 746 21.91 -12.40 -36.32
CA ASP A 746 20.88 -11.37 -36.24
C ASP A 746 21.27 -10.31 -35.19
N PRO A 747 21.46 -9.03 -35.59
CA PRO A 747 21.79 -7.95 -34.64
C PRO A 747 20.71 -7.74 -33.57
N ALA A 748 19.43 -7.93 -33.91
CA ALA A 748 18.34 -7.78 -32.95
C ALA A 748 18.41 -8.86 -31.86
N LEU A 749 18.74 -10.10 -32.24
CA LEU A 749 18.96 -11.16 -31.27
C LEU A 749 20.18 -10.89 -30.38
N LYS A 750 21.30 -10.42 -30.96
CA LYS A 750 22.48 -10.02 -30.19
C LYS A 750 22.13 -8.97 -29.12
N ASN A 751 21.38 -7.95 -29.49
CA ASN A 751 20.96 -6.89 -28.57
C ASN A 751 20.06 -7.43 -27.43
N LYS A 752 19.14 -8.35 -27.74
CA LYS A 752 18.30 -9.00 -26.71
C LYS A 752 19.15 -9.87 -25.74
N ILE A 753 20.13 -10.59 -26.25
CA ILE A 753 21.05 -11.36 -25.41
C ILE A 753 21.90 -10.45 -24.53
N LEU A 754 22.42 -9.34 -25.06
CA LEU A 754 23.15 -8.35 -24.28
C LEU A 754 22.29 -7.72 -23.18
N THR A 755 21.02 -7.47 -23.45
CA THR A 755 20.08 -7.00 -22.42
C THR A 755 19.93 -7.99 -21.28
N ALA A 756 19.80 -9.30 -21.58
CA ALA A 756 19.74 -10.34 -20.56
C ALA A 756 21.06 -10.46 -19.78
N LEU A 757 22.21 -10.36 -20.45
CA LEU A 757 23.53 -10.36 -19.80
C LEU A 757 23.73 -9.15 -18.88
N ALA A 758 23.29 -7.96 -19.31
CA ALA A 758 23.33 -6.74 -18.48
C ALA A 758 22.49 -6.90 -17.20
N ARG A 759 21.31 -7.52 -17.31
CA ARG A 759 20.45 -7.81 -16.16
C ARG A 759 21.11 -8.80 -15.17
N LEU A 760 21.93 -9.71 -15.67
CA LEU A 760 22.67 -10.70 -14.87
C LEU A 760 24.00 -10.16 -14.31
N TYR A 761 24.41 -8.93 -14.66
CA TYR A 761 25.72 -8.40 -14.26
C TYR A 761 25.89 -8.31 -12.75
N THR A 762 24.83 -7.87 -12.04
CA THR A 762 24.80 -7.85 -10.59
C THR A 762 23.70 -8.76 -10.06
N LYS A 763 23.88 -9.28 -8.87
CA LYS A 763 22.82 -9.93 -8.10
C LYS A 763 22.59 -9.19 -6.80
N GLU A 764 21.46 -9.46 -6.16
CA GLU A 764 21.17 -8.92 -4.85
C GLU A 764 22.08 -9.57 -3.79
N ALA A 765 22.62 -8.74 -2.87
CA ALA A 765 23.37 -9.25 -1.74
C ALA A 765 22.47 -10.09 -0.83
N PRO A 766 22.97 -11.19 -0.25
CA PRO A 766 22.27 -11.87 0.81
C PRO A 766 21.97 -10.89 1.95
N TYR A 767 20.77 -11.00 2.55
CA TYR A 767 20.43 -10.19 3.68
C TYR A 767 21.24 -10.61 4.91
N ASP A 768 22.00 -9.68 5.46
CA ASP A 768 22.93 -9.90 6.57
C ASP A 768 22.50 -9.14 7.86
N GLY A 769 21.33 -8.48 7.86
CA GLY A 769 20.86 -7.66 8.96
C GLY A 769 21.44 -6.25 9.00
N SER A 770 22.42 -5.92 8.13
CA SER A 770 23.09 -4.60 8.14
C SER A 770 22.35 -3.51 7.36
N TRP A 771 21.32 -3.87 6.61
CA TRP A 771 20.55 -2.94 5.80
C TRP A 771 19.06 -3.25 5.89
N TRP A 772 18.24 -2.23 5.72
CA TRP A 772 16.80 -2.35 5.87
C TRP A 772 16.10 -2.55 4.53
N TRP A 773 15.23 -3.53 4.50
CA TRP A 773 14.47 -3.92 3.33
C TRP A 773 13.26 -3.06 3.05
N GLY A 774 12.55 -2.69 4.10
CA GLY A 774 11.16 -2.27 4.00
C GLY A 774 10.96 -0.81 3.71
N THR A 775 10.56 -0.05 4.70
CA THR A 775 10.05 1.32 4.61
C THR A 775 11.10 2.38 4.31
N GLN A 776 12.18 2.03 3.63
CA GLN A 776 13.20 3.02 3.27
C GLN A 776 12.54 4.16 2.49
N PRO A 777 12.57 5.38 3.00
CA PRO A 777 11.91 6.51 2.37
C PRO A 777 12.66 7.03 1.14
N ASP A 778 13.65 6.30 0.62
CA ASP A 778 14.42 6.73 -0.55
C ASP A 778 13.72 6.41 -1.86
N THR A 779 13.13 7.41 -2.48
CA THR A 779 12.47 7.30 -3.78
C THR A 779 13.45 7.44 -4.96
N ARG A 780 14.72 7.79 -4.70
CA ARG A 780 15.71 8.18 -5.71
C ARG A 780 16.58 7.04 -6.21
N GLY A 781 16.56 5.91 -5.57
CA GLY A 781 17.44 4.80 -5.90
C GLY A 781 16.77 3.43 -5.79
N PRO A 782 17.49 2.37 -6.15
CA PRO A 782 17.03 1.01 -5.92
C PRO A 782 16.99 0.73 -4.43
N TYR A 783 15.95 0.03 -4.01
CA TYR A 783 15.82 -0.47 -2.64
C TYR A 783 16.58 -1.78 -2.41
N TYR A 784 17.61 -2.07 -3.21
CA TYR A 784 18.40 -3.27 -3.08
C TYR A 784 19.89 -2.97 -3.10
N LYS A 785 20.70 -3.90 -2.60
CA LYS A 785 22.15 -3.83 -2.53
C LYS A 785 22.75 -4.73 -3.62
N PRO A 786 23.05 -4.17 -4.81
CA PRO A 786 23.64 -4.98 -5.88
C PRO A 786 25.09 -5.32 -5.55
N ILE A 787 25.47 -6.56 -5.79
CA ILE A 787 26.85 -7.03 -5.69
C ILE A 787 27.28 -7.73 -6.97
N LEU A 788 28.59 -7.69 -7.24
CA LEU A 788 29.20 -8.50 -8.29
C LEU A 788 29.23 -9.98 -7.84
N TRP A 789 29.25 -10.87 -8.81
CA TRP A 789 29.31 -12.31 -8.58
C TRP A 789 30.25 -12.98 -9.59
N ALA A 790 30.42 -14.31 -9.50
CA ALA A 790 31.42 -15.06 -10.25
C ALA A 790 31.46 -14.79 -11.76
N LYS A 791 30.33 -14.46 -12.38
CA LYS A 791 30.22 -14.20 -13.82
C LYS A 791 30.20 -12.73 -14.24
N SER A 792 30.21 -11.79 -13.30
CA SER A 792 30.21 -10.36 -13.62
C SER A 792 31.39 -9.95 -14.51
N GLY A 793 32.60 -10.47 -14.24
CA GLY A 793 33.81 -10.15 -15.02
C GLY A 793 33.75 -10.59 -16.47
N GLU A 794 33.14 -11.75 -16.76
CA GLU A 794 32.97 -12.24 -18.12
C GLU A 794 31.96 -11.37 -18.90
N ILE A 795 30.87 -10.97 -18.25
CA ILE A 795 29.89 -10.04 -18.83
C ILE A 795 30.55 -8.68 -19.10
N GLU A 796 31.29 -8.12 -18.14
CA GLU A 796 32.03 -6.87 -18.31
C GLU A 796 33.00 -6.95 -19.48
N LYS A 797 33.83 -8.00 -19.54
CA LYS A 797 34.77 -8.22 -20.63
C LYS A 797 34.04 -8.17 -21.97
N ARG A 798 32.89 -8.83 -22.10
CA ARG A 798 32.11 -8.84 -23.34
C ARG A 798 31.62 -7.42 -23.72
N PHE A 799 31.19 -6.62 -22.76
CA PHE A 799 30.78 -5.23 -23.02
C PHE A 799 31.97 -4.38 -23.48
N ARG A 800 33.13 -4.52 -22.87
CA ARG A 800 34.35 -3.79 -23.25
C ARG A 800 34.88 -4.21 -24.63
N ASP A 801 34.88 -5.52 -24.94
CA ASP A 801 35.29 -6.03 -26.26
C ASP A 801 34.38 -5.45 -27.37
N LEU A 802 33.07 -5.41 -27.15
CA LEU A 802 32.12 -4.82 -28.10
C LEU A 802 32.30 -3.33 -28.22
N TRP A 803 32.49 -2.60 -27.12
CA TRP A 803 32.66 -1.15 -27.10
C TRP A 803 33.85 -0.69 -27.95
N ALA A 804 34.94 -1.44 -27.91
CA ALA A 804 36.16 -1.11 -28.65
C ALA A 804 35.97 -1.04 -30.19
N SER A 805 35.03 -1.82 -30.72
CA SER A 805 34.75 -1.91 -32.16
C SER A 805 33.38 -1.38 -32.57
N ALA A 806 32.57 -0.91 -31.61
CA ALA A 806 31.20 -0.46 -31.85
C ALA A 806 31.13 0.87 -32.62
N ASP A 807 30.16 1.00 -33.53
CA ASP A 807 29.73 2.27 -34.10
C ASP A 807 28.98 3.14 -33.05
N THR A 808 28.53 4.32 -33.47
CA THR A 808 27.86 5.29 -32.60
C THR A 808 26.54 4.74 -32.04
N GLU A 809 25.74 4.03 -32.83
CA GLU A 809 24.45 3.48 -32.43
C GLU A 809 24.63 2.35 -31.39
N GLN A 810 25.55 1.45 -31.67
CA GLN A 810 25.89 0.34 -30.78
C GLN A 810 26.50 0.86 -29.46
N LYS A 811 27.33 1.91 -29.49
CA LYS A 811 27.85 2.58 -28.28
C LYS A 811 26.72 3.17 -27.44
N ALA A 812 25.77 3.88 -28.08
CA ALA A 812 24.61 4.42 -27.38
C ALA A 812 23.76 3.31 -26.71
N PHE A 813 23.58 2.17 -27.39
CA PHE A 813 22.88 1.03 -26.84
C PHE A 813 23.62 0.40 -25.63
N LEU A 814 24.94 0.19 -25.73
CA LEU A 814 25.73 -0.33 -24.62
C LEU A 814 25.75 0.62 -23.42
N THR A 815 25.86 1.94 -23.66
CA THR A 815 25.74 2.97 -22.63
C THR A 815 24.39 2.89 -21.94
N HIS A 816 23.30 2.79 -22.73
CA HIS A 816 21.95 2.66 -22.17
C HIS A 816 21.83 1.46 -21.26
N LEU A 817 22.33 0.27 -21.69
CA LEU A 817 22.29 -0.93 -20.86
C LEU A 817 23.14 -0.79 -19.59
N ALA A 818 24.35 -0.25 -19.72
CA ALA A 818 25.24 -0.03 -18.58
C ALA A 818 24.61 0.88 -17.53
N ASN A 819 23.95 1.95 -17.95
CA ASN A 819 23.25 2.86 -17.05
C ASN A 819 21.98 2.24 -16.45
N LYS A 820 21.13 1.62 -17.29
CA LYS A 820 19.89 0.96 -16.83
C LYS A 820 20.17 -0.09 -15.77
N HIS A 821 21.22 -0.89 -15.94
CA HIS A 821 21.58 -1.99 -15.03
C HIS A 821 22.72 -1.62 -14.04
N ARG A 822 23.10 -0.34 -14.00
CA ARG A 822 24.12 0.20 -13.07
C ARG A 822 25.40 -0.62 -13.02
N MET A 823 25.90 -0.94 -14.20
CA MET A 823 27.09 -1.77 -14.33
C MET A 823 28.38 -1.02 -13.89
N ASN A 824 28.34 0.29 -13.71
CA ASN A 824 29.48 1.12 -13.29
C ASN A 824 30.73 0.90 -14.14
N LEU A 825 30.57 0.77 -15.46
CA LEU A 825 31.66 0.52 -16.39
C LEU A 825 32.26 1.85 -16.85
N GLU A 826 33.41 2.19 -16.29
CA GLU A 826 34.15 3.40 -16.66
C GLU A 826 34.40 3.48 -18.17
N GLY A 827 34.03 4.62 -18.79
CA GLY A 827 34.15 4.86 -20.22
C GLY A 827 33.00 4.34 -21.08
N ILE A 828 32.05 3.56 -20.54
CA ILE A 828 30.89 3.03 -21.25
C ILE A 828 29.59 3.63 -20.72
N GLY A 829 29.47 3.80 -19.41
CA GLY A 829 28.29 4.33 -18.75
C GLY A 829 28.65 5.29 -17.63
N GLU A 830 27.63 5.79 -16.95
CA GLU A 830 27.80 6.60 -15.74
C GLU A 830 28.36 5.72 -14.62
N VAL A 831 29.41 6.20 -13.96
CA VAL A 831 29.97 5.57 -12.77
C VAL A 831 29.37 6.31 -11.56
N GLU A 832 28.63 5.61 -10.74
CA GLU A 832 28.22 6.15 -9.45
C GLU A 832 29.48 6.53 -8.66
N LYS A 833 29.78 7.80 -8.57
CA LYS A 833 30.80 8.27 -7.63
C LYS A 833 30.32 7.87 -6.25
N SER A 834 31.16 7.16 -5.52
CA SER A 834 30.97 6.88 -4.09
C SER A 834 31.05 8.19 -3.29
N GLY A 835 30.19 9.13 -3.61
CA GLY A 835 29.95 10.34 -2.85
C GLY A 835 28.97 10.00 -1.76
N GLY A 836 29.36 10.29 -0.52
CA GLY A 836 28.56 10.04 0.66
C GLY A 836 27.11 10.41 0.45
N ARG A 837 26.21 9.54 0.89
CA ARG A 837 24.78 9.81 0.96
C ARG A 837 24.59 11.23 1.49
N LYS A 838 24.02 12.13 0.71
CA LYS A 838 23.52 13.38 1.26
C LYS A 838 22.50 12.98 2.32
N GLU A 839 22.80 13.29 3.57
CA GLU A 839 21.91 13.06 4.69
C GLU A 839 20.55 13.69 4.36
N LYS A 840 19.49 12.95 4.60
CA LYS A 840 18.14 13.46 4.40
C LYS A 840 17.84 14.53 5.43
N THR A 841 17.10 15.53 4.99
CA THR A 841 16.59 16.55 5.90
C THR A 841 15.21 16.16 6.44
N ILE A 842 14.82 16.74 7.57
CA ILE A 842 13.54 16.52 8.25
C ILE A 842 12.35 16.67 7.30
N GLY A 843 12.34 17.70 6.44
CA GLY A 843 11.27 17.91 5.46
C GLY A 843 11.17 16.83 4.36
N GLN A 844 12.14 15.92 4.30
CA GLN A 844 12.17 14.79 3.37
C GLN A 844 11.78 13.46 4.03
N ILE A 845 11.42 13.50 5.31
CA ILE A 845 11.09 12.32 6.13
C ILE A 845 9.69 12.55 6.70
N SER A 846 8.85 11.50 6.75
CA SER A 846 7.54 11.67 7.41
C SER A 846 7.73 11.92 8.91
N ILE A 847 6.84 12.67 9.52
CA ILE A 847 6.91 13.02 10.95
C ILE A 847 7.01 11.76 11.81
N GLU A 848 6.27 10.72 11.46
CA GLU A 848 6.28 9.43 12.14
C GLU A 848 7.69 8.79 12.13
N ASN A 849 8.37 8.84 10.99
CA ASN A 849 9.73 8.31 10.87
C ASN A 849 10.76 9.18 11.55
N VAL A 850 10.54 10.51 11.59
CA VAL A 850 11.37 11.40 12.40
C VAL A 850 11.25 11.06 13.88
N MET A 851 10.01 10.87 14.37
CA MET A 851 9.77 10.49 15.77
C MET A 851 10.43 9.16 16.15
N LEU A 852 10.30 8.16 15.27
CA LEU A 852 10.91 6.84 15.48
C LEU A 852 12.44 6.89 15.49
N ALA A 853 13.05 7.64 14.57
CA ALA A 853 14.50 7.76 14.49
C ALA A 853 15.10 8.51 15.68
N LEU A 854 14.33 9.36 16.35
CA LEU A 854 14.78 10.08 17.56
C LEU A 854 15.03 9.17 18.75
N ASP A 855 14.39 8.01 18.83
CA ASP A 855 14.60 7.04 19.90
C ASP A 855 16.05 6.50 19.89
N ASP A 856 16.62 6.33 18.70
CA ASP A 856 17.99 5.82 18.52
C ASP A 856 19.07 6.93 18.55
N LEU A 857 18.67 8.18 18.35
CA LEU A 857 19.58 9.32 18.28
C LEU A 857 19.63 10.10 19.60
N LYS A 858 20.71 9.94 20.35
CA LYS A 858 20.88 10.66 21.64
C LYS A 858 20.98 12.18 21.47
N GLY A 859 21.53 12.66 20.35
CA GLY A 859 21.82 14.06 20.10
C GLY A 859 22.90 14.65 21.00
N ASN A 860 23.44 15.81 20.63
CA ASN A 860 24.45 16.56 21.37
C ASN A 860 23.89 17.92 21.82
N PRO A 861 23.66 18.14 23.13
CA PRO A 861 23.06 19.37 23.63
C PRO A 861 23.87 20.64 23.27
N ALA A 862 25.21 20.56 23.20
CA ALA A 862 26.03 21.72 22.87
C ALA A 862 25.85 22.15 21.40
N LYS A 863 25.76 21.18 20.47
CA LYS A 863 25.43 21.46 19.08
C LYS A 863 24.01 21.96 18.92
N GLY A 864 23.05 21.36 19.65
CA GLY A 864 21.67 21.79 19.67
C GLY A 864 21.50 23.25 20.10
N ARG A 865 22.27 23.70 21.09
CA ARG A 865 22.27 25.09 21.52
C ARG A 865 22.68 26.06 20.41
N GLU A 866 23.69 25.70 19.63
CA GLU A 866 24.10 26.54 18.49
C GLU A 866 23.06 26.51 17.35
N LEU A 867 22.47 25.36 17.10
CA LEU A 867 21.39 25.22 16.10
C LEU A 867 20.15 26.05 16.48
N MET A 868 19.76 26.11 17.74
CA MET A 868 18.66 26.97 18.21
C MET A 868 18.85 28.46 17.86
N LYS A 869 20.09 28.93 17.81
CA LYS A 869 20.41 30.31 17.42
C LYS A 869 20.36 30.49 15.89
N THR A 870 20.92 29.52 15.14
CA THR A 870 21.00 29.60 13.67
C THR A 870 19.67 29.32 12.99
N GLN A 871 18.79 28.51 13.60
CA GLN A 871 17.42 28.22 13.13
C GLN A 871 16.38 29.24 13.59
N ALA A 872 16.83 30.38 14.12
CA ALA A 872 15.96 31.47 14.58
C ALA A 872 14.96 31.10 15.69
N CYS A 873 15.08 29.97 16.35
CA CYS A 873 14.20 29.59 17.46
C CYS A 873 14.27 30.58 18.62
N ALA A 874 15.49 31.02 18.95
CA ALA A 874 15.77 32.03 19.95
C ALA A 874 15.23 33.44 19.61
N ALA A 875 14.78 33.67 18.38
CA ALA A 875 14.12 34.94 18.02
C ALA A 875 12.71 35.06 18.65
N CYS A 876 12.04 33.92 18.90
CA CYS A 876 10.71 33.90 19.48
C CYS A 876 10.69 33.32 20.90
N HIS A 877 11.56 32.35 21.22
CA HIS A 877 11.58 31.67 22.51
C HIS A 877 12.72 32.16 23.40
N SER A 878 12.43 32.36 24.67
CA SER A 878 13.46 32.53 25.70
C SER A 878 13.98 31.17 26.15
N ILE A 879 15.31 31.03 26.17
CA ILE A 879 16.02 29.79 26.55
C ILE A 879 16.99 29.98 27.72
N ALA A 880 17.13 31.21 28.19
CA ALA A 880 17.91 31.58 29.37
C ALA A 880 17.26 32.75 30.12
N ASP A 881 17.57 32.85 31.40
CA ASP A 881 17.12 34.00 32.21
C ASP A 881 17.69 35.30 31.64
N GLY A 882 16.77 36.25 31.40
CA GLY A 882 17.11 37.56 30.81
C GLY A 882 16.85 37.66 29.30
N ASP A 883 16.52 36.58 28.62
CA ASP A 883 16.11 36.61 27.21
C ASP A 883 14.79 37.37 27.00
N PRO A 884 14.60 38.03 25.86
CA PRO A 884 13.32 38.67 25.52
C PRO A 884 12.18 37.66 25.49
N LYS A 885 11.16 37.89 26.34
CA LYS A 885 9.96 37.03 26.40
C LYS A 885 8.98 37.39 25.27
N ARG A 886 9.08 36.73 24.13
CA ARG A 886 8.20 36.93 22.96
C ARG A 886 7.20 35.78 22.78
N GLY A 887 7.64 34.54 22.74
CA GLY A 887 6.85 33.32 22.73
C GLY A 887 6.87 32.62 24.06
N PRO A 888 6.39 31.34 24.12
CA PRO A 888 6.49 30.51 25.30
C PRO A 888 7.95 30.36 25.76
N ASP A 889 8.14 30.43 27.09
CA ASP A 889 9.44 30.27 27.72
C ASP A 889 9.87 28.79 27.71
N LEU A 890 11.05 28.50 27.20
CA LEU A 890 11.59 27.15 27.10
C LEU A 890 12.67 26.84 28.14
N ASN A 891 12.96 27.77 29.08
CA ASN A 891 14.02 27.62 30.09
C ASN A 891 13.94 26.32 30.91
N ARG A 892 12.75 25.78 31.07
CA ARG A 892 12.48 24.55 31.83
C ARG A 892 11.67 23.53 31.03
N ILE A 893 11.70 23.58 29.73
CA ILE A 893 10.86 22.72 28.89
C ILE A 893 11.17 21.23 29.11
N GLY A 894 12.43 20.89 29.34
CA GLY A 894 12.84 19.51 29.61
C GLY A 894 12.46 19.00 31.00
N ALA A 895 12.04 19.86 31.92
CA ALA A 895 11.40 19.43 33.17
C ALA A 895 9.89 19.17 33.00
N ALA A 896 9.26 19.82 32.01
CA ALA A 896 7.83 19.73 31.74
C ALA A 896 7.47 18.63 30.72
N LEU A 897 8.33 18.40 29.73
CA LEU A 897 8.07 17.48 28.61
C LEU A 897 9.27 16.54 28.42
N ASP A 898 8.99 15.31 28.03
CA ASP A 898 10.00 14.36 27.59
C ASP A 898 10.49 14.69 26.16
N ARG A 899 11.48 13.95 25.67
CA ARG A 899 12.09 14.17 24.35
C ARG A 899 11.08 14.05 23.22
N GLU A 900 10.18 13.10 23.31
CA GLU A 900 9.18 12.78 22.32
C GLU A 900 8.13 13.89 22.22
N ALA A 901 7.60 14.32 23.36
CA ALA A 901 6.64 15.41 23.44
C ALA A 901 7.24 16.76 22.95
N ILE A 902 8.54 17.02 23.23
CA ILE A 902 9.23 18.21 22.68
C ILE A 902 9.33 18.11 21.15
N ALA A 903 9.69 16.96 20.62
CA ALA A 903 9.80 16.75 19.17
C ALA A 903 8.44 16.88 18.48
N GLU A 904 7.39 16.30 19.04
CA GLU A 904 6.05 16.40 18.50
C GLU A 904 5.54 17.84 18.50
N ALA A 905 5.78 18.58 19.57
CA ALA A 905 5.39 20.00 19.67
C ALA A 905 6.10 20.88 18.62
N ILE A 906 7.31 20.50 18.19
CA ILE A 906 8.03 21.22 17.14
C ILE A 906 7.52 20.84 15.74
N LEU A 907 7.26 19.56 15.51
CA LEU A 907 6.85 19.01 14.21
C LEU A 907 5.37 19.21 13.92
N LYS A 908 4.55 19.29 14.98
CA LYS A 908 3.10 19.51 14.93
C LYS A 908 2.68 20.66 15.85
N PRO A 909 3.10 21.89 15.57
CA PRO A 909 2.98 23.00 16.51
C PRO A 909 1.53 23.40 16.87
N ASP A 910 0.57 23.04 16.01
CA ASP A 910 -0.87 23.28 16.26
C ASP A 910 -1.58 22.10 16.97
N ALA A 911 -0.89 20.99 17.23
CA ALA A 911 -1.51 19.81 17.85
C ALA A 911 -1.83 20.05 19.33
N VAL A 912 -0.94 20.77 20.05
CA VAL A 912 -1.12 21.16 21.45
C VAL A 912 -0.62 22.59 21.62
N ILE A 913 -1.54 23.52 21.78
CA ILE A 913 -1.22 24.92 21.99
C ILE A 913 -1.17 25.22 23.48
N ALA A 914 -0.11 25.94 23.94
CA ALA A 914 0.04 26.31 25.32
C ALA A 914 -1.20 27.11 25.80
N GLU A 915 -1.75 26.78 26.96
CA GLU A 915 -2.90 27.49 27.55
C GLU A 915 -2.67 28.99 27.73
N SER A 916 -1.42 29.39 27.88
CA SER A 916 -1.03 30.79 27.97
C SER A 916 -1.04 31.53 26.64
N TRP A 917 -1.16 30.84 25.49
CA TRP A 917 -1.26 31.47 24.18
C TRP A 917 -2.72 31.68 23.83
N VAL A 918 -3.19 32.95 23.97
CA VAL A 918 -4.61 33.28 23.95
C VAL A 918 -4.97 34.31 22.88
N ASP A 919 -6.23 34.26 22.46
CA ASP A 919 -6.93 35.33 21.77
C ASP A 919 -7.82 36.06 22.77
N VAL A 920 -7.50 37.31 23.03
CA VAL A 920 -8.31 38.20 23.90
C VAL A 920 -9.13 39.12 23.02
N THR A 921 -10.43 38.90 22.99
CA THR A 921 -11.35 39.72 22.20
C THR A 921 -12.04 40.78 23.10
N THR A 922 -11.97 42.04 22.71
CA THR A 922 -12.60 43.18 23.40
C THR A 922 -14.03 43.36 22.93
N HIS A 923 -14.82 44.16 23.66
CA HIS A 923 -16.23 44.43 23.33
C HIS A 923 -16.42 45.22 22.03
N ASP A 924 -15.38 45.93 21.55
CA ASP A 924 -15.39 46.61 20.25
C ASP A 924 -15.05 45.66 19.07
N GLY A 925 -14.77 44.41 19.36
CA GLY A 925 -14.44 43.36 18.36
C GLY A 925 -12.96 43.25 18.02
N THR A 926 -12.08 43.99 18.64
CA THR A 926 -10.63 43.88 18.46
C THR A 926 -10.12 42.59 19.13
N THR A 927 -9.28 41.82 18.44
CA THR A 927 -8.65 40.63 19.01
C THR A 927 -7.15 40.83 19.17
N HIS A 928 -6.67 40.62 20.39
CA HIS A 928 -5.24 40.64 20.75
C HIS A 928 -4.75 39.21 20.95
N GLN A 929 -3.92 38.71 20.04
CA GLN A 929 -3.30 37.37 20.14
C GLN A 929 -1.92 37.46 20.79
N GLY A 930 -1.67 36.63 21.77
CA GLY A 930 -0.36 36.61 22.43
C GLY A 930 -0.31 35.73 23.71
N THR A 931 0.80 35.83 24.40
CA THR A 931 0.99 35.20 25.71
C THR A 931 0.23 36.01 26.78
N LEU A 932 -0.69 35.36 27.52
CA LEU A 932 -1.33 35.93 28.69
C LEU A 932 -0.31 36.03 29.83
N VAL A 933 0.11 37.26 30.11
CA VAL A 933 1.17 37.56 31.12
C VAL A 933 0.58 37.72 32.47
N GLU A 934 -0.59 38.39 32.53
CA GLU A 934 -1.30 38.67 33.78
C GLU A 934 -2.81 38.66 33.53
N LYS A 935 -3.56 38.09 34.48
CA LYS A 935 -5.01 38.20 34.58
C LYS A 935 -5.35 38.43 36.02
N SER A 936 -5.63 39.70 36.32
CA SER A 936 -6.02 40.14 37.67
C SER A 936 -7.40 40.84 37.65
N ALA A 937 -7.90 41.22 38.85
CA ALA A 937 -9.14 41.97 38.94
C ALA A 937 -9.04 43.39 38.36
N THR A 938 -7.82 43.92 38.15
CA THR A 938 -7.57 45.28 37.70
C THR A 938 -7.07 45.37 36.26
N GLN A 939 -6.38 44.31 35.77
CA GLN A 939 -5.82 44.33 34.42
C GLN A 939 -5.63 42.91 33.83
N ILE A 940 -5.68 42.86 32.51
CA ILE A 940 -5.34 41.73 31.68
C ILE A 940 -4.20 42.17 30.78
N VAL A 941 -3.02 41.49 30.87
CA VAL A 941 -1.85 41.83 30.05
C VAL A 941 -1.58 40.71 29.06
N VAL A 942 -1.66 41.00 27.77
CA VAL A 942 -1.34 40.08 26.67
C VAL A 942 -0.12 40.59 25.95
N ARG A 943 0.88 39.75 25.81
CA ARG A 943 2.13 40.10 25.10
C ARG A 943 2.13 39.46 23.72
N ASN A 944 2.16 40.26 22.69
CA ASN A 944 2.23 39.76 21.32
C ASN A 944 3.60 39.17 20.96
N ILE A 945 3.71 38.54 19.76
CA ILE A 945 4.94 37.89 19.29
C ILE A 945 6.13 38.88 19.12
N ALA A 946 5.90 40.15 18.99
CA ALA A 946 6.95 41.19 18.98
C ALA A 946 7.48 41.51 20.39
N GLY A 947 6.91 40.88 21.42
CA GLY A 947 7.26 41.16 22.81
C GLY A 947 6.54 42.39 23.42
N ILE A 948 5.63 42.98 22.68
CA ILE A 948 4.92 44.21 23.10
C ILE A 948 3.72 43.83 23.95
N PRO A 949 3.65 44.30 25.21
CA PRO A 949 2.49 44.05 26.04
C PRO A 949 1.34 44.99 25.71
N THR A 950 0.13 44.46 25.64
CA THR A 950 -1.12 45.24 25.64
C THR A 950 -1.80 45.02 26.97
N THR A 951 -2.08 46.13 27.67
CA THR A 951 -2.81 46.09 28.95
C THR A 951 -4.26 46.50 28.73
N LEU A 952 -5.17 45.63 29.08
CA LEU A 952 -6.61 45.80 28.95
C LEU A 952 -7.27 45.82 30.34
N LYS A 953 -8.31 46.61 30.51
CA LYS A 953 -9.13 46.50 31.71
C LYS A 953 -10.08 45.32 31.60
N PRO A 954 -10.35 44.55 32.67
CA PRO A 954 -11.29 43.43 32.59
C PRO A 954 -12.66 43.80 32.00
N ALA A 955 -13.13 44.99 32.21
CA ALA A 955 -14.39 45.51 31.66
C ALA A 955 -14.37 45.76 30.15
N GLU A 956 -13.20 45.82 29.52
CA GLU A 956 -13.03 45.99 28.07
C GLU A 956 -13.01 44.65 27.35
N VAL A 957 -12.76 43.56 28.09
CA VAL A 957 -12.57 42.21 27.53
C VAL A 957 -13.87 41.46 27.48
N LYS A 958 -14.27 41.07 26.29
CA LYS A 958 -15.45 40.25 26.04
C LYS A 958 -15.16 38.77 26.29
N GLU A 959 -14.02 38.31 25.85
CA GLU A 959 -13.67 36.89 25.88
C GLU A 959 -12.15 36.67 25.88
N ILE A 960 -11.68 35.59 26.56
CA ILE A 960 -10.33 35.09 26.50
C ILE A 960 -10.45 33.62 26.15
N LYS A 961 -9.85 33.20 25.04
CA LYS A 961 -9.77 31.79 24.60
C LYS A 961 -8.34 31.40 24.34
N THR A 962 -8.00 30.13 24.59
CA THR A 962 -6.76 29.57 24.01
C THR A 962 -6.87 29.68 22.49
N SER A 963 -5.82 30.20 21.84
CA SER A 963 -5.82 30.38 20.40
C SER A 963 -5.92 29.04 19.66
N ALA A 964 -6.61 29.00 18.54
CA ALA A 964 -6.78 27.81 17.73
C ALA A 964 -5.58 27.50 16.84
N SER A 965 -4.58 28.40 16.75
CA SER A 965 -3.38 28.23 15.94
C SER A 965 -2.18 28.90 16.60
N THR A 966 -0.99 28.40 16.30
CA THR A 966 0.29 28.99 16.69
C THR A 966 0.90 29.79 15.54
N LEU A 967 1.83 30.69 15.86
CA LEU A 967 2.68 31.39 14.89
C LEU A 967 3.96 30.58 14.56
N MET A 968 4.18 29.47 15.20
CA MET A 968 5.27 28.55 14.90
C MET A 968 4.96 27.79 13.59
N GLY A 969 5.76 27.98 12.57
CA GLY A 969 5.53 27.30 11.28
C GLY A 969 5.86 25.81 11.35
N PRO A 970 5.03 24.93 10.75
CA PRO A 970 5.24 23.46 10.80
C PRO A 970 6.49 22.99 10.03
N HIS A 971 7.12 23.85 9.24
CA HIS A 971 8.27 23.54 8.36
C HIS A 971 9.61 24.12 8.84
N LEU A 972 9.68 24.57 10.09
CA LEU A 972 10.89 25.22 10.63
C LEU A 972 12.11 24.31 10.65
N MET A 973 11.90 23.00 10.75
CA MET A 973 12.97 22.00 10.86
C MET A 973 13.29 21.31 9.52
N ASP A 974 12.57 21.60 8.46
CA ASP A 974 12.65 20.88 7.18
C ASP A 974 14.06 20.80 6.58
N ALA A 975 14.89 21.81 6.81
CA ALA A 975 16.24 21.89 6.30
C ALA A 975 17.29 21.15 7.15
N LEU A 976 16.95 20.69 8.35
CA LEU A 976 17.87 20.01 9.25
C LEU A 976 17.99 18.52 8.93
N THR A 977 19.18 17.95 9.18
CA THR A 977 19.33 16.49 9.19
C THR A 977 18.72 15.90 10.47
N MET A 978 18.54 14.57 10.50
CA MET A 978 18.04 13.87 11.69
C MET A 978 18.92 14.08 12.91
N GLU A 979 20.24 14.04 12.72
CA GLU A 979 21.21 14.28 13.78
C GLU A 979 21.12 15.73 14.31
N GLN A 980 20.97 16.69 13.42
CA GLN A 980 20.81 18.11 13.81
C GLN A 980 19.50 18.33 14.59
N PHE A 981 18.42 17.68 14.17
CA PHE A 981 17.16 17.75 14.89
C PHE A 981 17.27 17.07 16.27
N ALA A 982 17.89 15.89 16.32
CA ALA A 982 18.17 15.20 17.58
C ALA A 982 19.04 16.04 18.53
N ASP A 983 20.00 16.79 18.02
CA ASP A 983 20.83 17.74 18.79
C ASP A 983 19.96 18.84 19.42
N ILE A 984 19.02 19.42 18.68
CA ILE A 984 18.07 20.42 19.20
C ILE A 984 17.20 19.82 20.31
N ILE A 985 16.63 18.64 20.07
CA ILE A 985 15.80 17.93 21.07
C ILE A 985 16.60 17.64 22.33
N ALA A 986 17.83 17.16 22.20
CA ALA A 986 18.73 16.91 23.34
C ALA A 986 19.02 18.18 24.14
N TYR A 987 19.23 19.31 23.46
CA TYR A 987 19.41 20.59 24.15
C TYR A 987 18.17 21.04 24.89
N LEU A 988 17.00 21.06 24.24
CA LEU A 988 15.74 21.45 24.87
C LEU A 988 15.40 20.56 26.05
N HIS A 989 15.56 19.25 25.91
CA HIS A 989 15.34 18.31 27.03
C HIS A 989 16.36 18.50 28.18
N SER A 990 17.51 19.07 27.94
CA SER A 990 18.50 19.39 29.00
C SER A 990 18.14 20.62 29.85
N LEU A 991 17.17 21.42 29.40
CA LEU A 991 16.66 22.60 30.12
C LEU A 991 15.68 22.17 31.21
N LYS A 992 16.20 22.02 32.45
CA LYS A 992 15.46 21.47 33.63
C LYS A 992 15.11 22.59 34.63
#